data_cb24c03d6dc8e5a417b7f1c955a6a008
#
_entry.id   cb24c03d6dc8e5a417b7f1c955a6a008
#
_cell.length_a   1.000
_cell.length_b   1.000
_cell.length_c   1.000
_cell.angle_alpha   90.00
_cell.angle_beta   90.00
_cell.angle_gamma   90.00
#
_symmetry.space_group_name_H-M   'P 1'
#
loop_
_entity.id
_entity.type
_entity.pdbx_description
1 polymer ?
#
loop_
_entity_poly.entity_id
_entity_poly.type
_entity_poly.pdbx_seq_one_letter_code
_entity_poly.pdbx_strand_id
1 'polypeptide(L)'
;MTSVAEGTELTVVANTPALGYVAANPTITVTKTGDADTTVTVTEGKFTMPAYPVTVKVAYAADPTVAIATLENTATSGWGSNKAAATVNTESGLEHFNNDTDTSWAGTAFAQFTLPTLAEGEGIAKAELIYNVKQGGAKSRTSKIFALTNGDIDLTTMTGAAADRFADARTLITSFNAEAGENALTTDVTAAVQGKSGKITLMFTDNAAGADLYGKASADKAPVLKITKGKVVTFNVAAAANSDTKVAGAKIVVKNGDTTVATITTNAEGTATTALSAGTYTYTVESNDYAIKKDGTLTVADTVVTENVTLAANVPTTVEIANPATGTTLAQGEDATYTATVKDQDGRVMTATVDWAVVDGEDATVENITVANGKVTVAEEATVGDYKVKATVNGTTVSSTADLKVIAAEKLNLSITSQDDKQGTVAYTVNGVASTDTQLNKGKKIVATATPAALYEFVGWATSYENVIAGIYVSTDAQYSFDLTVNTKLIAIFNYTGIYYQNDYNNATESDWKSGSTGRYTVSIAGDDDKYTDVSAISGGSNGTTISSNAVQVDADKDYIAEFDLALTGGTNQLSGFAVKAKDSGKYALVLQLKTANTTTWTVNGTDDVTLEKGVFYHYTIEKVETGVKVTIAPKAGGDAVVDGVTYANDTATTGEFAGTVSNAGLAGMQFNTKRYYAGMQIDNVLVKAPAATSATK
;
A
#
# COMPACT_ATOMS: atom_id res chain seq x y z
N MET A 1 -11.89 49.10 -50.08
CA MET A 1 -12.55 48.50 -51.28
C MET A 1 -11.62 48.74 -52.45
N THR A 2 -11.10 47.71 -53.08
CA THR A 2 -10.34 47.79 -54.33
C THR A 2 -11.37 47.92 -55.48
N SER A 3 -11.33 48.98 -56.25
CA SER A 3 -12.14 49.13 -57.47
C SER A 3 -11.54 48.27 -58.56
N VAL A 4 -12.37 47.50 -59.19
CA VAL A 4 -12.01 46.61 -60.32
C VAL A 4 -12.80 47.10 -61.56
N ALA A 5 -12.15 47.14 -62.72
CA ALA A 5 -12.82 47.57 -63.96
C ALA A 5 -13.90 46.56 -64.41
N GLU A 6 -14.98 47.08 -64.99
CA GLU A 6 -16.01 46.27 -65.66
C GLU A 6 -15.37 45.34 -66.73
N GLY A 7 -15.86 44.13 -66.80
CA GLY A 7 -15.35 43.13 -67.74
C GLY A 7 -14.16 42.32 -67.25
N THR A 8 -13.59 42.69 -66.10
CA THR A 8 -12.47 41.92 -65.50
C THR A 8 -12.95 40.58 -64.95
N GLU A 9 -12.32 39.49 -65.32
CA GLU A 9 -12.54 38.17 -64.70
C GLU A 9 -11.90 38.14 -63.30
N LEU A 10 -12.67 37.79 -62.28
CA LEU A 10 -12.27 37.65 -60.87
C LEU A 10 -12.44 36.22 -60.41
N THR A 11 -11.45 35.75 -59.66
CA THR A 11 -11.51 34.44 -58.97
C THR A 11 -11.83 34.67 -57.51
N VAL A 12 -12.85 34.01 -57.00
CA VAL A 12 -13.18 34.02 -55.57
C VAL A 12 -12.34 32.98 -54.89
N VAL A 13 -11.48 33.41 -53.98
CA VAL A 13 -10.72 32.51 -53.08
C VAL A 13 -11.52 32.37 -51.79
N ALA A 14 -12.09 31.22 -51.57
CA ALA A 14 -12.84 30.93 -50.34
C ALA A 14 -11.91 30.74 -49.15
N ASN A 15 -12.24 31.34 -48.03
CA ASN A 15 -11.51 31.15 -46.77
C ASN A 15 -11.77 29.72 -46.24
N THR A 16 -10.95 29.29 -45.30
CA THR A 16 -11.20 28.05 -44.54
C THR A 16 -12.55 28.14 -43.81
N PRO A 17 -13.46 27.17 -43.93
CA PRO A 17 -14.74 27.19 -43.21
C PRO A 17 -14.55 27.09 -41.72
N ALA A 18 -15.56 27.54 -41.00
CA ALA A 18 -15.64 27.29 -39.56
C ALA A 18 -15.74 25.78 -39.27
N LEU A 19 -15.38 25.36 -38.04
CA LEU A 19 -15.56 23.99 -37.59
C LEU A 19 -17.01 23.53 -37.79
N GLY A 20 -17.20 22.29 -38.25
CA GLY A 20 -18.52 21.73 -38.53
C GLY A 20 -19.05 22.01 -39.95
N TYR A 21 -18.24 22.57 -40.83
CA TYR A 21 -18.56 22.76 -42.23
C TYR A 21 -17.56 22.07 -43.15
N VAL A 22 -18.06 21.65 -44.31
CA VAL A 22 -17.24 20.99 -45.35
C VAL A 22 -16.53 22.04 -46.19
N ALA A 23 -15.21 21.94 -46.33
CA ALA A 23 -14.43 22.87 -47.16
C ALA A 23 -14.62 22.68 -48.68
N ALA A 24 -14.98 21.47 -49.09
CA ALA A 24 -15.18 21.16 -50.51
C ALA A 24 -16.44 21.79 -51.10
N ASN A 25 -16.31 22.30 -52.32
CA ASN A 25 -17.42 22.82 -53.10
C ASN A 25 -18.29 23.89 -52.39
N PRO A 26 -17.70 25.00 -51.88
CA PRO A 26 -18.51 26.06 -51.30
C PRO A 26 -19.46 26.67 -52.37
N THR A 27 -20.66 27.03 -51.95
CA THR A 27 -21.57 27.79 -52.77
C THR A 27 -21.14 29.24 -52.82
N ILE A 28 -20.77 29.73 -53.99
CA ILE A 28 -20.39 31.12 -54.20
C ILE A 28 -21.55 31.83 -54.90
N THR A 29 -22.05 32.88 -54.28
CA THR A 29 -23.10 33.72 -54.81
C THR A 29 -22.54 35.14 -54.96
N VAL A 30 -22.72 35.72 -56.13
CA VAL A 30 -22.35 37.10 -56.42
C VAL A 30 -23.62 37.87 -56.77
N THR A 31 -23.94 38.90 -56.00
CA THR A 31 -25.15 39.72 -56.21
C THR A 31 -24.78 41.18 -56.32
N LYS A 32 -25.62 41.99 -56.93
CA LYS A 32 -25.49 43.46 -56.92
C LYS A 32 -25.59 43.97 -55.47
N THR A 33 -24.67 44.82 -55.09
CA THR A 33 -24.68 45.39 -53.71
C THR A 33 -25.98 46.17 -53.51
N GLY A 34 -26.73 45.80 -52.44
CA GLY A 34 -28.04 46.41 -52.10
C GLY A 34 -29.24 45.82 -52.88
N ASP A 35 -29.03 44.86 -53.76
CA ASP A 35 -30.05 44.16 -54.49
C ASP A 35 -29.69 42.67 -54.63
N ALA A 36 -30.27 41.85 -53.76
CA ALA A 36 -29.95 40.43 -53.65
C ALA A 36 -30.58 39.60 -54.82
N ASP A 37 -31.55 40.12 -55.54
CA ASP A 37 -32.26 39.46 -56.63
C ASP A 37 -31.48 39.55 -57.97
N THR A 38 -30.63 40.57 -58.10
CA THR A 38 -29.76 40.71 -59.27
C THR A 38 -28.50 39.89 -59.09
N THR A 39 -28.41 38.70 -59.69
CA THR A 39 -27.29 37.77 -59.59
C THR A 39 -26.31 37.90 -60.74
N VAL A 40 -25.02 37.63 -60.46
CA VAL A 40 -23.95 37.49 -61.47
C VAL A 40 -23.59 36.02 -61.59
N THR A 41 -23.49 35.51 -62.76
CA THR A 41 -23.14 34.11 -63.03
C THR A 41 -21.72 33.84 -62.54
N VAL A 42 -21.58 32.77 -61.72
CA VAL A 42 -20.29 32.26 -61.25
C VAL A 42 -20.06 30.88 -61.86
N THR A 43 -18.94 30.69 -62.54
CA THR A 43 -18.51 29.43 -63.12
C THR A 43 -17.12 29.05 -62.54
N GLU A 44 -17.01 27.88 -61.93
CA GLU A 44 -15.73 27.40 -61.35
C GLU A 44 -15.07 28.41 -60.43
N GLY A 45 -15.88 29.12 -59.61
CA GLY A 45 -15.38 30.13 -58.67
C GLY A 45 -15.00 31.44 -59.31
N LYS A 46 -15.27 31.66 -60.57
CA LYS A 46 -14.96 32.88 -61.32
C LYS A 46 -16.23 33.62 -61.77
N PHE A 47 -16.14 34.92 -61.83
CA PHE A 47 -17.17 35.76 -62.40
C PHE A 47 -16.56 36.97 -63.11
N THR A 48 -17.30 37.53 -64.08
CA THR A 48 -16.90 38.77 -64.73
C THR A 48 -17.52 39.97 -64.00
N MET A 49 -16.73 40.98 -63.68
CA MET A 49 -17.16 42.16 -62.98
C MET A 49 -18.14 42.94 -63.72
N PRO A 50 -19.40 43.15 -63.25
CA PRO A 50 -20.40 43.96 -63.99
C PRO A 50 -20.16 45.47 -63.74
N ALA A 51 -20.94 46.31 -64.45
CA ALA A 51 -20.89 47.77 -64.33
C ALA A 51 -21.41 48.34 -63.01
N TYR A 52 -21.65 47.52 -62.03
CA TYR A 52 -22.17 47.90 -60.73
C TYR A 52 -21.40 47.16 -59.57
N PRO A 53 -21.40 47.74 -58.38
CA PRO A 53 -20.80 47.07 -57.24
C PRO A 53 -21.46 45.71 -56.92
N VAL A 54 -20.64 44.73 -56.53
CA VAL A 54 -21.11 43.39 -56.16
C VAL A 54 -20.77 43.02 -54.72
N THR A 55 -21.64 42.21 -54.16
CA THR A 55 -21.40 41.52 -52.86
C THR A 55 -21.18 40.06 -53.20
N VAL A 56 -20.00 39.53 -52.74
CA VAL A 56 -19.64 38.12 -52.86
C VAL A 56 -19.95 37.44 -51.56
N LYS A 57 -20.74 36.38 -51.60
CA LYS A 57 -21.04 35.52 -50.42
C LYS A 57 -20.55 34.12 -50.72
N VAL A 58 -19.78 33.57 -49.80
CA VAL A 58 -19.36 32.18 -49.81
C VAL A 58 -20.09 31.44 -48.68
N ALA A 59 -20.77 30.38 -49.00
CA ALA A 59 -21.48 29.52 -48.07
C ALA A 59 -20.94 28.10 -48.13
N TYR A 60 -20.71 27.51 -47.01
CA TYR A 60 -20.26 26.15 -46.88
C TYR A 60 -21.41 25.24 -46.40
N ALA A 61 -21.44 24.02 -46.89
CA ALA A 61 -22.38 23.00 -46.43
C ALA A 61 -21.98 22.56 -45.01
N ALA A 62 -22.96 22.35 -44.16
CA ALA A 62 -22.69 21.72 -42.84
C ALA A 62 -22.17 20.30 -43.05
N ASP A 63 -21.19 19.91 -42.26
CA ASP A 63 -20.70 18.53 -42.23
C ASP A 63 -21.68 17.67 -41.40
N PRO A 64 -22.41 16.73 -42.07
CA PRO A 64 -23.41 15.92 -41.38
C PRO A 64 -22.79 14.98 -40.35
N THR A 65 -21.46 14.73 -40.43
CA THR A 65 -20.75 13.86 -39.52
C THR A 65 -20.15 14.58 -38.30
N VAL A 66 -20.24 15.92 -38.27
CA VAL A 66 -19.68 16.76 -37.19
C VAL A 66 -20.80 17.55 -36.52
N ALA A 67 -20.67 17.66 -35.20
CA ALA A 67 -21.46 18.58 -34.40
C ALA A 67 -20.51 19.30 -33.41
N ILE A 68 -20.87 20.53 -33.06
CA ILE A 68 -20.13 21.31 -32.06
C ILE A 68 -20.98 21.34 -30.78
N ALA A 69 -20.43 20.89 -29.66
CA ALA A 69 -21.12 20.99 -28.40
C ALA A 69 -21.23 22.45 -27.94
N THR A 70 -22.33 22.80 -27.32
CA THR A 70 -22.54 24.17 -26.82
C THR A 70 -21.68 24.40 -25.59
N LEU A 71 -20.77 25.37 -25.65
CA LEU A 71 -20.04 25.84 -24.47
C LEU A 71 -20.99 26.62 -23.56
N GLU A 72 -21.41 26.01 -22.47
CA GLU A 72 -22.31 26.62 -21.49
C GLU A 72 -21.60 27.70 -20.68
N ASN A 73 -20.47 27.31 -20.09
CA ASN A 73 -19.72 28.22 -19.25
C ASN A 73 -18.24 27.81 -19.11
N THR A 74 -17.42 28.78 -18.74
CA THR A 74 -16.08 28.57 -18.18
C THR A 74 -16.00 29.24 -16.82
N ALA A 75 -15.13 28.75 -15.95
CA ALA A 75 -15.04 29.29 -14.59
C ALA A 75 -13.66 29.02 -13.98
N THR A 76 -13.25 29.91 -13.08
CA THR A 76 -12.12 29.70 -12.17
C THR A 76 -12.63 29.51 -10.74
N SER A 77 -12.14 28.53 -10.03
CA SER A 77 -12.46 28.33 -8.61
C SER A 77 -11.20 28.17 -7.78
N GLY A 78 -11.14 28.83 -6.64
CA GLY A 78 -10.13 28.57 -5.62
C GLY A 78 -8.80 29.27 -5.80
N TRP A 79 -8.76 30.43 -6.48
CA TRP A 79 -7.52 31.20 -6.64
C TRP A 79 -7.31 32.22 -5.52
N GLY A 80 -6.06 32.31 -4.98
CA GLY A 80 -5.64 33.30 -3.99
C GLY A 80 -5.47 32.75 -2.58
N SER A 81 -4.99 33.61 -1.67
CA SER A 81 -4.64 33.25 -0.29
C SER A 81 -5.86 32.97 0.63
N ASN A 82 -7.08 33.22 0.16
CA ASN A 82 -8.30 32.96 0.93
C ASN A 82 -9.30 32.11 0.14
N LYS A 83 -9.07 30.83 0.12
CA LYS A 83 -9.83 29.82 -0.63
C LYS A 83 -11.31 29.74 -0.26
N ALA A 84 -11.64 29.99 1.00
CA ALA A 84 -13.01 29.86 1.51
C ALA A 84 -13.95 30.92 0.93
N ALA A 85 -13.41 32.02 0.43
CA ALA A 85 -14.16 33.18 -0.08
C ALA A 85 -14.03 33.38 -1.60
N ALA A 86 -13.29 32.52 -2.33
CA ALA A 86 -13.14 32.66 -3.77
C ALA A 86 -14.48 32.37 -4.45
N THR A 87 -15.13 33.38 -4.96
CA THR A 87 -16.29 33.25 -5.84
C THR A 87 -15.83 32.82 -7.22
N VAL A 88 -16.58 31.92 -7.83
CA VAL A 88 -16.39 31.55 -9.22
C VAL A 88 -16.59 32.78 -10.10
N ASN A 89 -15.60 33.10 -10.92
CA ASN A 89 -15.73 34.16 -11.91
C ASN A 89 -16.07 33.48 -13.27
N THR A 90 -17.29 33.66 -13.74
CA THR A 90 -17.79 33.11 -14.98
C THR A 90 -17.74 34.10 -16.15
N GLU A 91 -17.32 35.34 -15.91
CA GLU A 91 -17.30 36.41 -16.90
C GLU A 91 -15.89 36.79 -17.36
N SER A 92 -14.86 36.16 -16.84
CA SER A 92 -13.49 36.46 -17.25
C SER A 92 -13.17 35.89 -18.62
N GLY A 93 -12.36 36.60 -19.39
CA GLY A 93 -11.80 36.07 -20.63
C GLY A 93 -10.68 35.05 -20.43
N LEU A 94 -10.20 34.88 -19.20
CA LEU A 94 -9.11 33.97 -18.82
C LEU A 94 -9.47 33.26 -17.51
N GLU A 95 -9.49 31.94 -17.54
CA GLU A 95 -9.75 31.10 -16.38
C GLU A 95 -8.43 30.55 -15.83
N HIS A 96 -8.06 30.98 -14.64
CA HIS A 96 -6.79 30.63 -14.02
C HIS A 96 -6.82 29.24 -13.41
N PHE A 97 -5.74 28.46 -13.63
CA PHE A 97 -5.50 27.19 -12.94
C PHE A 97 -4.04 27.05 -12.55
N ASN A 98 -3.79 26.44 -11.40
CA ASN A 98 -2.46 26.20 -10.86
C ASN A 98 -2.39 24.87 -10.09
N ASN A 99 -1.49 24.77 -9.11
CA ASN A 99 -1.23 23.56 -8.34
C ASN A 99 -2.51 23.05 -7.64
N ASP A 100 -2.86 21.80 -7.93
CA ASP A 100 -4.02 21.09 -7.35
C ASP A 100 -3.74 20.53 -5.94
N THR A 101 -2.46 20.50 -5.51
CA THR A 101 -2.02 19.99 -4.20
C THR A 101 -1.64 21.07 -3.20
N ASP A 102 -1.38 22.31 -3.64
CA ASP A 102 -1.04 23.41 -2.75
C ASP A 102 -2.29 23.97 -2.10
N THR A 103 -2.39 23.79 -0.78
CA THR A 103 -3.50 24.30 0.00
C THR A 103 -3.56 25.83 0.09
N SER A 104 -2.49 26.57 -0.22
CA SER A 104 -2.48 28.04 -0.11
C SER A 104 -2.84 28.79 -1.40
N TRP A 105 -2.56 28.21 -2.58
CA TRP A 105 -2.69 28.85 -3.88
C TRP A 105 -3.37 27.99 -4.95
N ALA A 106 -4.13 26.99 -4.57
CA ALA A 106 -4.83 26.14 -5.52
C ALA A 106 -5.83 26.93 -6.37
N GLY A 107 -5.77 26.78 -7.67
CA GLY A 107 -6.71 27.32 -8.63
C GLY A 107 -7.08 26.26 -9.64
N THR A 108 -8.34 26.21 -10.03
CA THR A 108 -8.88 25.23 -10.95
C THR A 108 -9.74 25.94 -11.98
N ALA A 109 -9.46 25.68 -13.26
CA ALA A 109 -10.32 26.16 -14.34
C ALA A 109 -11.28 25.06 -14.81
N PHE A 110 -12.45 25.47 -15.25
CA PHE A 110 -13.50 24.60 -15.76
C PHE A 110 -14.00 25.04 -17.12
N ALA A 111 -14.36 24.09 -17.95
CA ALA A 111 -15.15 24.28 -19.16
C ALA A 111 -16.31 23.31 -19.16
N GLN A 112 -17.53 23.83 -19.20
CA GLN A 112 -18.76 23.02 -19.23
C GLN A 112 -19.42 23.12 -20.60
N PHE A 113 -19.79 21.95 -21.12
CA PHE A 113 -20.42 21.83 -22.43
C PHE A 113 -21.75 21.08 -22.32
N THR A 114 -22.74 21.49 -23.11
CA THR A 114 -23.91 20.68 -23.42
C THR A 114 -23.64 19.90 -24.71
N LEU A 115 -23.70 18.58 -24.64
CA LEU A 115 -23.50 17.70 -25.76
C LEU A 115 -24.69 17.83 -26.75
N PRO A 116 -24.44 17.71 -28.07
CA PRO A 116 -25.51 17.73 -29.06
C PRO A 116 -26.45 16.52 -28.90
N THR A 117 -27.73 16.72 -29.15
CA THR A 117 -28.68 15.62 -29.29
C THR A 117 -28.37 14.88 -30.60
N LEU A 118 -28.08 13.58 -30.46
CA LEU A 118 -27.79 12.71 -31.59
C LEU A 118 -29.09 12.03 -32.06
N ALA A 119 -29.18 11.71 -33.33
CA ALA A 119 -30.29 10.96 -33.89
C ALA A 119 -30.26 9.50 -33.37
N GLU A 120 -31.40 8.80 -33.47
CA GLU A 120 -31.48 7.38 -33.15
C GLU A 120 -30.46 6.56 -33.96
N GLY A 121 -29.71 5.70 -33.27
CA GLY A 121 -28.62 4.91 -33.85
C GLY A 121 -27.32 5.67 -34.11
N GLU A 122 -27.27 6.96 -33.76
CA GLU A 122 -26.01 7.72 -33.75
C GLU A 122 -25.38 7.76 -32.37
N GLY A 123 -24.05 7.86 -32.32
CA GLY A 123 -23.27 8.02 -31.13
C GLY A 123 -22.04 8.90 -31.38
N ILE A 124 -21.29 9.15 -30.36
CA ILE A 124 -20.02 9.91 -30.42
C ILE A 124 -18.90 8.94 -30.80
N ALA A 125 -18.40 9.07 -32.04
CA ALA A 125 -17.28 8.28 -32.55
C ALA A 125 -15.93 8.88 -32.10
N LYS A 126 -15.83 10.23 -32.05
CA LYS A 126 -14.67 10.97 -31.59
C LYS A 126 -15.09 12.28 -30.96
N ALA A 127 -14.39 12.69 -29.91
CA ALA A 127 -14.56 14.00 -29.32
C ALA A 127 -13.17 14.67 -29.14
N GLU A 128 -13.02 15.86 -29.70
CA GLU A 128 -11.79 16.65 -29.67
C GLU A 128 -12.05 17.98 -28.96
N LEU A 129 -11.37 18.19 -27.84
CA LEU A 129 -11.34 19.49 -27.18
C LEU A 129 -10.26 20.34 -27.83
N ILE A 130 -10.67 21.45 -28.43
CA ILE A 130 -9.81 22.47 -29.04
C ILE A 130 -9.83 23.67 -28.07
N TYR A 131 -8.67 24.08 -27.58
CA TYR A 131 -8.61 25.10 -26.53
C TYR A 131 -7.30 25.87 -26.61
N ASN A 132 -7.30 27.05 -26.01
CA ASN A 132 -6.12 27.91 -25.92
C ASN A 132 -5.75 28.11 -24.46
N VAL A 133 -4.45 28.01 -24.17
CA VAL A 133 -3.86 28.22 -22.84
C VAL A 133 -2.79 29.29 -22.95
N LYS A 134 -2.80 30.23 -22.00
CA LYS A 134 -1.76 31.24 -21.83
C LYS A 134 -0.90 30.90 -20.62
N GLN A 135 0.39 30.83 -20.81
CA GLN A 135 1.34 30.55 -19.76
C GLN A 135 2.30 31.73 -19.51
N GLY A 136 2.43 32.13 -18.26
CA GLY A 136 3.17 33.32 -17.87
C GLY A 136 4.67 33.15 -17.57
N GLY A 137 5.37 32.14 -18.08
CA GLY A 137 6.83 32.03 -17.86
C GLY A 137 7.45 30.65 -18.06
N ALA A 138 8.76 30.61 -18.28
CA ALA A 138 9.53 29.40 -18.59
C ALA A 138 9.79 28.53 -17.34
N LYS A 139 8.82 27.75 -16.88
CA LYS A 139 9.03 26.68 -15.90
C LYS A 139 8.54 25.38 -16.49
N SER A 140 9.25 24.29 -16.21
CA SER A 140 8.76 22.95 -16.53
C SER A 140 7.48 22.69 -15.75
N ARG A 141 6.37 22.45 -16.45
CA ARG A 141 5.03 22.30 -15.87
C ARG A 141 4.33 21.12 -16.51
N THR A 142 3.46 20.51 -15.74
CA THR A 142 2.58 19.48 -16.23
C THR A 142 1.16 19.87 -15.86
N SER A 143 0.44 20.39 -16.83
CA SER A 143 -0.99 20.65 -16.73
C SER A 143 -1.78 19.37 -16.96
N LYS A 144 -2.95 19.26 -16.35
CA LYS A 144 -3.81 18.08 -16.43
C LYS A 144 -5.23 18.49 -16.80
N ILE A 145 -5.88 17.63 -17.56
CA ILE A 145 -7.31 17.73 -17.86
C ILE A 145 -8.01 16.53 -17.27
N PHE A 146 -9.05 16.77 -16.50
CA PHE A 146 -9.92 15.76 -15.93
C PHE A 146 -11.35 15.91 -16.46
N ALA A 147 -12.08 14.81 -16.59
CA ALA A 147 -13.53 14.83 -16.70
C ALA A 147 -14.15 14.62 -15.32
N LEU A 148 -15.13 15.42 -14.95
CA LEU A 148 -15.89 15.23 -13.73
C LEU A 148 -16.92 14.12 -13.91
N THR A 149 -17.10 13.30 -12.87
CA THR A 149 -18.11 12.22 -12.86
C THR A 149 -19.52 12.78 -13.01
N ASN A 150 -19.83 13.86 -12.28
CA ASN A 150 -21.03 14.66 -12.49
C ASN A 150 -20.73 15.83 -13.44
N GLY A 151 -21.20 15.74 -14.68
CA GLY A 151 -21.01 16.78 -15.68
C GLY A 151 -21.94 17.99 -15.55
N ASP A 152 -23.07 17.85 -14.86
CA ASP A 152 -24.07 18.92 -14.64
C ASP A 152 -23.92 19.55 -13.26
N ILE A 153 -22.77 20.19 -13.03
CA ILE A 153 -22.52 20.97 -11.83
C ILE A 153 -22.83 22.45 -12.08
N ASP A 154 -23.32 23.13 -11.06
CA ASP A 154 -23.53 24.58 -11.14
C ASP A 154 -22.20 25.32 -10.90
N LEU A 155 -21.57 25.74 -11.99
CA LEU A 155 -20.32 26.50 -11.95
C LEU A 155 -20.50 27.90 -11.35
N THR A 156 -21.72 28.45 -11.28
CA THR A 156 -21.98 29.82 -10.79
C THR A 156 -22.01 29.92 -9.25
N THR A 157 -22.33 28.81 -8.59
CA THR A 157 -22.44 28.75 -7.12
C THR A 157 -21.25 28.08 -6.43
N MET A 158 -20.24 27.65 -7.20
CA MET A 158 -19.09 26.94 -6.70
C MET A 158 -18.17 27.87 -5.89
N THR A 159 -17.86 27.49 -4.66
CA THR A 159 -16.96 28.24 -3.76
C THR A 159 -15.84 27.34 -3.24
N GLY A 160 -14.68 27.91 -2.95
CA GLY A 160 -13.55 27.22 -2.36
C GLY A 160 -12.64 26.48 -3.35
N ALA A 161 -11.59 25.80 -2.86
CA ALA A 161 -10.67 25.02 -3.67
C ALA A 161 -11.38 23.80 -4.29
N ALA A 162 -11.63 23.87 -5.58
CA ALA A 162 -12.41 22.83 -6.27
C ALA A 162 -11.67 21.51 -6.42
N ALA A 163 -10.33 21.51 -6.35
CA ALA A 163 -9.51 20.30 -6.47
C ALA A 163 -9.84 19.28 -5.37
N ASP A 164 -9.95 19.74 -4.13
CA ASP A 164 -10.28 18.87 -2.99
C ASP A 164 -11.72 18.33 -3.06
N ARG A 165 -12.64 19.09 -3.69
CA ARG A 165 -14.03 18.65 -3.86
C ARG A 165 -14.24 17.50 -4.81
N PHE A 166 -13.37 17.39 -5.80
CA PHE A 166 -13.53 16.42 -6.88
C PHE A 166 -12.45 15.35 -6.90
N ALA A 167 -11.64 15.23 -5.84
CA ALA A 167 -10.55 14.26 -5.76
C ALA A 167 -11.02 12.83 -6.10
N ASP A 168 -12.18 12.42 -5.55
CA ASP A 168 -12.78 11.11 -5.75
C ASP A 168 -13.85 11.08 -6.88
N ALA A 169 -14.12 12.22 -7.52
CA ALA A 169 -15.19 12.38 -8.52
C ALA A 169 -14.67 12.91 -9.85
N ARG A 170 -13.40 12.65 -10.18
CA ARG A 170 -12.75 13.06 -11.43
C ARG A 170 -11.94 11.93 -12.04
N THR A 171 -11.91 11.89 -13.38
CA THR A 171 -11.09 10.95 -14.14
C THR A 171 -10.07 11.73 -14.95
N LEU A 172 -8.78 11.40 -14.83
CA LEU A 172 -7.72 12.01 -15.65
C LEU A 172 -7.89 11.61 -17.10
N ILE A 173 -7.97 12.62 -17.99
CA ILE A 173 -7.97 12.42 -19.43
C ILE A 173 -6.55 12.42 -19.96
N THR A 174 -5.79 13.48 -19.67
CA THR A 174 -4.41 13.64 -20.15
C THR A 174 -3.62 14.61 -19.28
N SER A 175 -2.31 14.55 -19.46
CA SER A 175 -1.37 15.58 -18.99
C SER A 175 -0.72 16.22 -20.22
N PHE A 176 -0.50 17.52 -20.17
CA PHE A 176 0.14 18.28 -21.23
C PHE A 176 1.11 19.31 -20.69
N ASN A 177 2.06 19.70 -21.51
CA ASN A 177 2.99 20.79 -21.19
C ASN A 177 2.64 21.97 -22.12
N ALA A 178 2.35 23.12 -21.54
CA ALA A 178 2.18 24.35 -22.30
C ALA A 178 3.51 25.12 -22.36
N GLU A 179 3.89 25.59 -23.52
CA GLU A 179 5.05 26.48 -23.69
C GLU A 179 4.75 27.87 -23.12
N ALA A 180 5.78 28.67 -22.85
CA ALA A 180 5.61 30.06 -22.44
C ALA A 180 4.89 30.85 -23.54
N GLY A 181 3.88 31.63 -23.15
CA GLY A 181 3.05 32.38 -24.07
C GLY A 181 1.71 31.73 -24.36
N GLU A 182 1.17 31.93 -25.55
CA GLU A 182 -0.11 31.38 -26.02
C GLU A 182 0.08 30.05 -26.71
N ASN A 183 -0.72 29.07 -26.34
CA ASN A 183 -0.70 27.73 -26.90
C ASN A 183 -2.10 27.36 -27.40
N ALA A 184 -2.23 27.04 -28.71
CA ALA A 184 -3.41 26.43 -29.27
C ALA A 184 -3.24 24.91 -29.25
N LEU A 185 -4.11 24.22 -28.53
CA LEU A 185 -4.01 22.81 -28.23
C LEU A 185 -5.27 22.04 -28.67
N THR A 186 -5.09 20.77 -28.99
CA THR A 186 -6.19 19.83 -29.24
C THR A 186 -5.96 18.56 -28.47
N THR A 187 -6.96 18.13 -27.73
CA THR A 187 -6.91 16.92 -26.90
C THR A 187 -8.06 15.99 -27.29
N ASP A 188 -7.74 14.71 -27.50
CA ASP A 188 -8.76 13.67 -27.63
C ASP A 188 -9.40 13.41 -26.25
N VAL A 189 -10.68 13.67 -26.14
CA VAL A 189 -11.49 13.47 -24.94
C VAL A 189 -12.58 12.42 -25.16
N THR A 190 -12.46 11.62 -26.20
CA THR A 190 -13.48 10.64 -26.63
C THR A 190 -13.88 9.72 -25.48
N ALA A 191 -12.93 9.14 -24.77
CA ALA A 191 -13.21 8.22 -23.66
C ALA A 191 -14.01 8.86 -22.52
N ALA A 192 -13.88 10.18 -22.33
CA ALA A 192 -14.61 10.92 -21.30
C ALA A 192 -16.03 11.31 -21.70
N VAL A 193 -16.32 11.35 -23.00
CA VAL A 193 -17.56 11.89 -23.58
C VAL A 193 -18.43 10.79 -24.21
N GLN A 194 -17.80 9.72 -24.71
CA GLN A 194 -18.52 8.63 -25.38
C GLN A 194 -19.55 7.99 -24.44
N GLY A 195 -20.77 7.78 -24.95
CA GLY A 195 -21.89 7.24 -24.16
C GLY A 195 -22.51 8.23 -23.18
N LYS A 196 -22.03 9.47 -23.11
CA LYS A 196 -22.63 10.54 -22.29
C LYS A 196 -23.68 11.31 -23.07
N SER A 197 -24.59 11.96 -22.36
CA SER A 197 -25.59 12.89 -22.86
C SER A 197 -25.75 14.04 -21.88
N GLY A 198 -26.37 15.14 -22.33
CA GLY A 198 -26.56 16.32 -21.48
C GLY A 198 -25.26 17.09 -21.28
N LYS A 199 -24.98 17.51 -20.05
CA LYS A 199 -23.79 18.32 -19.75
C LYS A 199 -22.60 17.50 -19.35
N ILE A 200 -21.42 17.96 -19.74
CA ILE A 200 -20.12 17.50 -19.25
C ILE A 200 -19.31 18.68 -18.74
N THR A 201 -18.50 18.46 -17.74
CA THR A 201 -17.57 19.45 -17.21
C THR A 201 -16.14 18.91 -17.22
N LEU A 202 -15.26 19.66 -17.88
CA LEU A 202 -13.82 19.41 -17.91
C LEU A 202 -13.13 20.36 -16.93
N MET A 203 -12.18 19.81 -16.18
CA MET A 203 -11.43 20.50 -15.14
C MET A 203 -9.94 20.54 -15.50
N PHE A 204 -9.33 21.71 -15.37
CA PHE A 204 -7.92 21.98 -15.65
C PHE A 204 -7.19 22.28 -14.36
N THR A 205 -6.06 21.63 -14.15
CA THR A 205 -5.13 21.86 -13.03
C THR A 205 -3.69 21.88 -13.53
N ASP A 206 -2.76 22.35 -12.69
CA ASP A 206 -1.32 22.35 -12.97
C ASP A 206 -0.55 21.84 -11.74
N ASN A 207 0.72 21.49 -11.90
CA ASN A 207 1.59 21.07 -10.79
C ASN A 207 2.48 22.18 -10.23
N ALA A 208 2.35 23.43 -10.75
CA ALA A 208 3.23 24.54 -10.41
C ALA A 208 2.51 25.90 -10.42
N ALA A 209 3.14 26.94 -10.90
CA ALA A 209 2.72 28.34 -10.73
C ALA A 209 1.61 28.85 -11.66
N GLY A 210 0.80 27.96 -12.24
CA GLY A 210 -0.43 28.36 -12.93
C GLY A 210 -0.31 28.75 -14.41
N ALA A 211 -1.41 28.53 -15.11
CA ALA A 211 -1.67 28.95 -16.47
C ALA A 211 -3.12 29.45 -16.56
N ASP A 212 -3.49 30.06 -17.65
CA ASP A 212 -4.83 30.56 -17.90
C ASP A 212 -5.43 29.83 -19.12
N LEU A 213 -6.59 29.23 -18.94
CA LEU A 213 -7.45 28.79 -20.04
C LEU A 213 -8.18 30.00 -20.60
N TYR A 214 -8.17 30.23 -21.89
CA TYR A 214 -9.02 31.22 -22.50
C TYR A 214 -10.49 30.82 -22.27
N GLY A 215 -11.23 31.69 -21.59
CA GLY A 215 -12.61 31.44 -21.20
C GLY A 215 -13.64 31.74 -22.29
N LYS A 216 -14.92 31.52 -21.98
CA LYS A 216 -16.04 31.74 -22.88
C LYS A 216 -16.09 33.14 -23.48
N ALA A 217 -15.69 34.16 -22.73
CA ALA A 217 -15.65 35.54 -23.19
C ALA A 217 -14.51 35.87 -24.17
N SER A 218 -13.61 34.93 -24.42
CA SER A 218 -12.44 35.13 -25.31
C SER A 218 -12.72 34.89 -26.80
N ALA A 219 -13.98 34.89 -27.20
CA ALA A 219 -14.46 34.78 -28.59
C ALA A 219 -13.81 33.57 -29.35
N ASP A 220 -12.92 33.86 -30.29
CA ASP A 220 -12.28 32.87 -31.19
C ASP A 220 -11.25 31.95 -30.47
N LYS A 221 -10.87 32.27 -29.23
CA LYS A 221 -9.96 31.46 -28.39
C LYS A 221 -10.68 30.60 -27.34
N ALA A 222 -12.00 30.77 -27.19
CA ALA A 222 -12.80 29.98 -26.26
C ALA A 222 -12.72 28.48 -26.56
N PRO A 223 -12.84 27.60 -25.57
CA PRO A 223 -12.82 26.17 -25.77
C PRO A 223 -13.95 25.69 -26.69
N VAL A 224 -13.61 24.82 -27.60
CA VAL A 224 -14.57 24.20 -28.54
C VAL A 224 -14.48 22.69 -28.35
N LEU A 225 -15.60 22.04 -28.14
CA LEU A 225 -15.70 20.59 -28.12
C LEU A 225 -16.33 20.12 -29.43
N LYS A 226 -15.49 19.61 -30.33
CA LYS A 226 -15.88 19.06 -31.63
C LYS A 226 -16.24 17.59 -31.48
N ILE A 227 -17.42 17.23 -31.88
CA ILE A 227 -17.97 15.87 -31.87
C ILE A 227 -18.00 15.31 -33.30
N THR A 228 -17.31 14.22 -33.53
CA THR A 228 -17.49 13.41 -34.72
C THR A 228 -18.56 12.37 -34.43
N LYS A 229 -19.66 12.41 -35.16
CA LYS A 229 -20.75 11.44 -35.04
C LYS A 229 -20.40 10.15 -35.74
N GLY A 230 -20.93 9.06 -35.25
CA GLY A 230 -20.81 7.74 -35.84
C GLY A 230 -22.07 6.93 -35.64
N LYS A 231 -22.10 5.73 -36.21
CA LYS A 231 -23.18 4.78 -35.97
C LYS A 231 -22.91 3.90 -34.80
N VAL A 232 -23.94 3.60 -34.03
CA VAL A 232 -23.84 2.68 -32.89
C VAL A 232 -23.52 1.27 -33.42
N VAL A 233 -22.49 0.69 -32.85
CA VAL A 233 -22.06 -0.69 -33.04
C VAL A 233 -22.29 -1.44 -31.79
N THR A 234 -23.04 -2.53 -31.82
CA THR A 234 -23.30 -3.42 -30.74
C THR A 234 -22.56 -4.74 -30.95
N PHE A 235 -21.70 -5.12 -30.05
CA PHE A 235 -21.09 -6.44 -30.02
C PHE A 235 -21.88 -7.33 -29.05
N ASN A 236 -22.25 -8.52 -29.50
CA ASN A 236 -22.84 -9.59 -28.69
C ASN A 236 -21.83 -10.72 -28.60
N VAL A 237 -21.28 -10.96 -27.46
CA VAL A 237 -20.23 -11.98 -27.25
C VAL A 237 -20.82 -13.17 -26.47
N ALA A 238 -20.69 -14.34 -27.05
CA ALA A 238 -21.19 -15.59 -26.47
C ALA A 238 -20.15 -16.73 -26.62
N ALA A 239 -20.33 -17.79 -25.83
CA ALA A 239 -19.53 -19.01 -25.97
C ALA A 239 -19.88 -19.76 -27.26
N ALA A 240 -18.87 -20.27 -27.99
CA ALA A 240 -19.10 -21.01 -29.22
C ALA A 240 -19.83 -22.34 -28.99
N ALA A 241 -19.64 -22.96 -27.83
CA ALA A 241 -20.31 -24.23 -27.48
C ALA A 241 -21.81 -24.05 -27.19
N ASN A 242 -22.22 -22.86 -26.70
CA ASN A 242 -23.62 -22.51 -26.40
C ASN A 242 -23.80 -21.00 -26.50
N SER A 243 -24.52 -20.54 -27.52
CA SER A 243 -24.79 -19.12 -27.73
C SER A 243 -25.64 -18.45 -26.64
N ASP A 244 -26.33 -19.22 -25.79
CA ASP A 244 -27.06 -18.69 -24.64
C ASP A 244 -26.10 -18.35 -23.48
N THR A 245 -24.90 -18.92 -23.46
CA THR A 245 -23.85 -18.56 -22.51
C THR A 245 -23.20 -17.26 -22.92
N LYS A 246 -23.60 -16.18 -22.28
CA LYS A 246 -23.09 -14.83 -22.54
C LYS A 246 -21.73 -14.63 -21.87
N VAL A 247 -20.81 -13.97 -22.57
CA VAL A 247 -19.45 -13.72 -22.04
C VAL A 247 -19.38 -12.29 -21.53
N ALA A 248 -19.54 -12.16 -20.21
CA ALA A 248 -19.36 -10.89 -19.52
C ALA A 248 -17.87 -10.56 -19.32
N GLY A 249 -17.54 -9.26 -19.26
CA GLY A 249 -16.18 -8.81 -19.01
C GLY A 249 -15.19 -9.03 -20.16
N ALA A 250 -15.67 -9.45 -21.34
CA ALA A 250 -14.81 -9.59 -22.52
C ALA A 250 -14.37 -8.20 -23.02
N LYS A 251 -13.06 -8.02 -23.15
CA LYS A 251 -12.43 -6.79 -23.66
C LYS A 251 -12.40 -6.83 -25.18
N ILE A 252 -12.98 -5.82 -25.79
CA ILE A 252 -13.02 -5.65 -27.25
C ILE A 252 -12.17 -4.45 -27.61
N VAL A 253 -11.17 -4.63 -28.46
CA VAL A 253 -10.32 -3.56 -29.00
C VAL A 253 -10.61 -3.42 -30.49
N VAL A 254 -11.12 -2.26 -30.90
CA VAL A 254 -11.44 -1.94 -32.31
C VAL A 254 -10.35 -1.01 -32.83
N LYS A 255 -9.87 -1.31 -34.05
CA LYS A 255 -8.81 -0.54 -34.70
C LYS A 255 -9.23 -0.10 -36.11
N ASN A 256 -8.75 1.09 -36.49
CA ASN A 256 -8.72 1.55 -37.89
C ASN A 256 -7.27 1.55 -38.37
N GLY A 257 -6.87 0.59 -39.18
CA GLY A 257 -5.47 0.28 -39.42
C GLY A 257 -4.79 -0.10 -38.08
N ASP A 258 -3.67 0.55 -37.76
CA ASP A 258 -2.94 0.31 -36.50
C ASP A 258 -3.48 1.14 -35.35
N THR A 259 -4.36 2.09 -35.57
CA THR A 259 -4.87 3.00 -34.52
C THR A 259 -6.06 2.39 -33.79
N THR A 260 -5.96 2.27 -32.48
CA THR A 260 -7.09 1.88 -31.61
C THR A 260 -8.08 3.05 -31.57
N VAL A 261 -9.34 2.77 -31.97
CA VAL A 261 -10.42 3.76 -31.99
C VAL A 261 -11.46 3.51 -30.89
N ALA A 262 -11.55 2.29 -30.37
CA ALA A 262 -12.38 1.98 -29.20
C ALA A 262 -11.79 0.82 -28.40
N THR A 263 -11.96 0.90 -27.10
CA THR A 263 -11.74 -0.21 -26.15
C THR A 263 -12.96 -0.28 -25.26
N ILE A 264 -13.71 -1.36 -25.35
CA ILE A 264 -14.96 -1.55 -24.62
C ILE A 264 -15.00 -2.93 -23.97
N THR A 265 -15.89 -3.08 -22.99
CA THR A 265 -16.02 -4.34 -22.23
C THR A 265 -17.48 -4.75 -22.21
N THR A 266 -17.75 -6.04 -22.38
CA THR A 266 -19.10 -6.58 -22.33
C THR A 266 -19.68 -6.56 -20.91
N ASN A 267 -20.98 -6.23 -20.84
CA ASN A 267 -21.79 -6.28 -19.61
C ASN A 267 -22.20 -7.73 -19.25
N ALA A 268 -23.06 -7.88 -18.26
CA ALA A 268 -23.55 -9.19 -17.82
C ALA A 268 -24.30 -9.98 -18.89
N GLU A 269 -24.95 -9.27 -19.83
CA GLU A 269 -25.65 -9.84 -20.97
C GLU A 269 -24.73 -10.16 -22.15
N GLY A 270 -23.42 -10.03 -21.98
CA GLY A 270 -22.43 -10.26 -23.05
C GLY A 270 -22.43 -9.19 -24.13
N THR A 271 -23.03 -8.02 -23.88
CA THR A 271 -23.14 -6.94 -24.85
C THR A 271 -22.20 -5.78 -24.53
N ALA A 272 -21.63 -5.18 -25.57
CA ALA A 272 -20.86 -3.94 -25.48
C ALA A 272 -21.21 -3.03 -26.66
N THR A 273 -21.29 -1.73 -26.42
CA THR A 273 -21.63 -0.76 -27.46
C THR A 273 -20.56 0.31 -27.59
N THR A 274 -20.33 0.77 -28.80
CA THR A 274 -19.52 1.93 -29.11
C THR A 274 -20.13 2.66 -30.31
N ALA A 275 -19.60 3.81 -30.67
CA ALA A 275 -19.97 4.47 -31.92
C ALA A 275 -18.71 4.61 -32.80
N LEU A 276 -18.87 4.34 -34.09
CA LEU A 276 -17.77 4.41 -35.05
C LEU A 276 -18.22 5.20 -36.29
N SER A 277 -17.31 5.97 -36.85
CA SER A 277 -17.51 6.60 -38.17
C SER A 277 -17.65 5.55 -39.27
N ALA A 278 -18.19 5.92 -40.43
CA ALA A 278 -18.22 5.01 -41.58
C ALA A 278 -16.79 4.58 -41.96
N GLY A 279 -16.59 3.28 -42.16
CA GLY A 279 -15.28 2.72 -42.45
C GLY A 279 -15.20 1.23 -42.21
N THR A 280 -14.01 0.65 -42.48
CA THR A 280 -13.72 -0.75 -42.21
C THR A 280 -12.72 -0.82 -41.05
N TYR A 281 -13.00 -1.69 -40.10
CA TYR A 281 -12.26 -1.85 -38.87
C TYR A 281 -11.85 -3.30 -38.67
N THR A 282 -10.77 -3.49 -37.90
CA THR A 282 -10.44 -4.78 -37.33
C THR A 282 -10.74 -4.75 -35.85
N TYR A 283 -11.03 -5.91 -35.24
CA TYR A 283 -11.22 -5.98 -33.84
C TYR A 283 -10.66 -7.29 -33.23
N THR A 284 -10.28 -7.23 -31.97
CA THR A 284 -9.95 -8.40 -31.16
C THR A 284 -10.90 -8.48 -29.99
N VAL A 285 -11.22 -9.72 -29.55
CA VAL A 285 -12.01 -9.94 -28.33
C VAL A 285 -11.23 -10.87 -27.43
N GLU A 286 -11.00 -10.45 -26.20
CA GLU A 286 -10.24 -11.16 -25.18
C GLU A 286 -11.10 -11.38 -23.93
N SER A 287 -11.08 -12.61 -23.44
CA SER A 287 -11.66 -13.01 -22.16
C SER A 287 -10.75 -14.03 -21.50
N ASN A 288 -10.70 -14.06 -20.16
CA ASN A 288 -9.81 -14.98 -19.43
C ASN A 288 -10.17 -16.46 -19.64
N ASP A 289 -11.46 -16.74 -19.85
CA ASP A 289 -11.99 -18.12 -19.91
C ASP A 289 -12.14 -18.65 -21.34
N TYR A 290 -11.82 -17.81 -22.34
CA TYR A 290 -12.04 -18.13 -23.75
C TYR A 290 -10.83 -17.76 -24.60
N ALA A 291 -10.70 -18.47 -25.74
CA ALA A 291 -9.73 -18.17 -26.80
C ALA A 291 -9.89 -16.76 -27.33
N ILE A 292 -8.76 -16.11 -27.62
CA ILE A 292 -8.77 -14.76 -28.16
C ILE A 292 -9.25 -14.77 -29.61
N LYS A 293 -10.27 -13.99 -29.92
CA LYS A 293 -10.63 -13.65 -31.30
C LYS A 293 -9.68 -12.58 -31.82
N LYS A 294 -8.78 -12.89 -32.72
CA LYS A 294 -7.68 -12.01 -33.20
C LYS A 294 -7.95 -11.32 -34.51
N ASP A 295 -8.90 -11.80 -35.30
CA ASP A 295 -9.07 -11.49 -36.71
C ASP A 295 -10.50 -11.02 -37.04
N GLY A 296 -11.17 -10.38 -36.12
CA GLY A 296 -12.48 -9.81 -36.36
C GLY A 296 -12.40 -8.64 -37.35
N THR A 297 -13.36 -8.57 -38.29
CA THR A 297 -13.51 -7.46 -39.24
C THR A 297 -14.93 -6.91 -39.13
N LEU A 298 -15.05 -5.60 -39.25
CA LEU A 298 -16.30 -4.87 -39.09
C LEU A 298 -16.36 -3.77 -40.14
N THR A 299 -17.50 -3.65 -40.85
CA THR A 299 -17.77 -2.52 -41.76
C THR A 299 -18.93 -1.71 -41.21
N VAL A 300 -18.71 -0.44 -40.98
CA VAL A 300 -19.72 0.54 -40.56
C VAL A 300 -20.07 1.42 -41.78
N ALA A 301 -21.34 1.44 -42.13
CA ALA A 301 -21.92 2.32 -43.15
C ALA A 301 -22.88 3.31 -42.47
N ASP A 302 -24.01 3.59 -43.12
CA ASP A 302 -25.00 4.60 -42.67
C ASP A 302 -26.04 4.06 -41.68
N THR A 303 -25.93 2.80 -41.26
CA THR A 303 -26.84 2.13 -40.35
C THR A 303 -26.15 1.62 -39.09
N VAL A 304 -26.95 1.35 -38.06
CA VAL A 304 -26.46 0.63 -36.86
C VAL A 304 -25.95 -0.75 -37.23
N VAL A 305 -24.93 -1.22 -36.51
CA VAL A 305 -24.32 -2.52 -36.76
C VAL A 305 -24.43 -3.38 -35.50
N THR A 306 -24.82 -4.64 -35.70
CA THR A 306 -24.75 -5.67 -34.64
C THR A 306 -23.76 -6.73 -35.06
N GLU A 307 -22.71 -6.89 -34.29
CA GLU A 307 -21.65 -7.89 -34.49
C GLU A 307 -21.81 -9.01 -33.48
N ASN A 308 -22.06 -10.23 -33.94
CA ASN A 308 -22.19 -11.40 -33.10
C ASN A 308 -20.88 -12.17 -33.09
N VAL A 309 -20.25 -12.22 -31.94
CA VAL A 309 -18.94 -12.88 -31.74
C VAL A 309 -19.12 -14.11 -30.88
N THR A 310 -18.59 -15.24 -31.35
CA THR A 310 -18.50 -16.45 -30.56
C THR A 310 -17.05 -16.75 -30.22
N LEU A 311 -16.78 -17.09 -28.94
CA LEU A 311 -15.46 -17.43 -28.42
C LEU A 311 -15.40 -18.92 -28.10
N ALA A 312 -14.38 -19.60 -28.61
CA ALA A 312 -14.08 -20.98 -28.21
C ALA A 312 -13.57 -21.03 -26.78
N ALA A 313 -13.83 -22.12 -26.06
CA ALA A 313 -13.26 -22.31 -24.75
C ALA A 313 -11.73 -22.35 -24.79
N ASN A 314 -11.10 -21.97 -23.71
CA ASN A 314 -9.67 -22.22 -23.51
C ASN A 314 -9.42 -23.72 -23.48
N VAL A 315 -8.39 -24.15 -24.17
CA VAL A 315 -7.91 -25.52 -24.12
C VAL A 315 -6.44 -25.53 -23.74
N PRO A 316 -6.03 -26.40 -22.84
CA PRO A 316 -4.60 -26.52 -22.48
C PRO A 316 -3.83 -27.05 -23.69
N THR A 317 -2.73 -26.38 -24.02
CA THR A 317 -1.84 -26.75 -25.13
C THR A 317 -0.43 -27.09 -24.66
N THR A 318 0.00 -26.49 -23.57
CA THR A 318 1.32 -26.77 -22.99
C THR A 318 1.24 -26.82 -21.48
N VAL A 319 2.09 -27.65 -20.89
CA VAL A 319 2.41 -27.60 -19.46
C VAL A 319 3.92 -27.45 -19.32
N GLU A 320 4.36 -26.49 -18.55
CA GLU A 320 5.76 -26.22 -18.27
C GLU A 320 6.05 -26.59 -16.81
N ILE A 321 7.10 -27.38 -16.59
CA ILE A 321 7.53 -27.71 -15.22
C ILE A 321 8.72 -26.83 -14.87
N ALA A 322 8.61 -26.10 -13.77
CA ALA A 322 9.74 -25.39 -13.17
C ALA A 322 10.42 -26.29 -12.14
N ASN A 323 11.73 -26.37 -12.25
CA ASN A 323 12.58 -27.13 -11.35
C ASN A 323 12.59 -26.48 -9.95
N PRO A 324 12.79 -27.27 -8.88
CA PRO A 324 13.00 -26.74 -7.55
C PRO A 324 14.21 -25.79 -7.50
N ALA A 325 14.13 -24.76 -6.64
CA ALA A 325 15.24 -23.82 -6.42
C ALA A 325 16.51 -24.51 -5.87
N THR A 326 16.34 -25.66 -5.22
CA THR A 326 17.42 -26.52 -4.70
C THR A 326 18.10 -27.39 -5.78
N GLY A 327 17.58 -27.33 -7.01
CA GLY A 327 18.04 -28.16 -8.11
C GLY A 327 17.23 -29.46 -8.25
N THR A 328 17.60 -30.27 -9.25
CA THR A 328 16.91 -31.53 -9.60
C THR A 328 17.59 -32.78 -9.02
N THR A 329 18.65 -32.61 -8.23
CA THR A 329 19.35 -33.73 -7.56
C THR A 329 18.90 -33.78 -6.11
N LEU A 330 18.32 -34.89 -5.71
CA LEU A 330 17.87 -35.18 -4.35
C LEU A 330 18.61 -36.39 -3.80
N ALA A 331 19.06 -36.30 -2.57
CA ALA A 331 19.53 -37.46 -1.85
C ALA A 331 18.35 -38.27 -1.32
N GLN A 332 18.60 -39.56 -1.04
CA GLN A 332 17.66 -40.38 -0.30
C GLN A 332 17.22 -39.69 1.00
N GLY A 333 15.91 -39.72 1.29
CA GLY A 333 15.30 -39.03 2.43
C GLY A 333 15.04 -37.53 2.23
N GLU A 334 15.26 -36.99 1.04
CA GLU A 334 14.99 -35.58 0.72
C GLU A 334 13.68 -35.41 -0.05
N ASP A 335 13.22 -34.20 -0.05
CA ASP A 335 12.08 -33.75 -0.86
C ASP A 335 12.36 -32.44 -1.60
N ALA A 336 11.66 -32.25 -2.71
CA ALA A 336 11.68 -31.01 -3.44
C ALA A 336 10.36 -30.76 -4.15
N THR A 337 10.02 -29.51 -4.37
CA THR A 337 8.76 -29.14 -5.01
C THR A 337 9.00 -28.62 -6.42
N TYR A 338 8.43 -29.29 -7.39
CA TYR A 338 8.27 -28.87 -8.78
C TYR A 338 6.95 -28.10 -8.90
N THR A 339 6.90 -27.15 -9.79
CA THR A 339 5.67 -26.41 -10.06
C THR A 339 5.31 -26.54 -11.54
N ALA A 340 4.03 -26.67 -11.85
CA ALA A 340 3.54 -26.72 -13.22
C ALA A 340 2.76 -25.45 -13.56
N THR A 341 3.02 -24.94 -14.76
CA THR A 341 2.27 -23.82 -15.36
C THR A 341 1.63 -24.33 -16.63
N VAL A 342 0.29 -24.32 -16.67
CA VAL A 342 -0.47 -24.71 -17.85
C VAL A 342 -0.80 -23.48 -18.67
N LYS A 343 -0.60 -23.56 -19.99
CA LYS A 343 -0.92 -22.49 -20.92
C LYS A 343 -1.96 -22.95 -21.94
N ASP A 344 -2.85 -22.04 -22.29
CA ASP A 344 -3.85 -22.24 -23.30
C ASP A 344 -3.28 -22.10 -24.72
N GLN A 345 -4.14 -22.24 -25.74
CA GLN A 345 -3.82 -22.10 -27.16
C GLN A 345 -3.33 -20.69 -27.56
N ASP A 346 -3.52 -19.70 -26.70
CA ASP A 346 -3.04 -18.33 -26.89
C ASP A 346 -1.74 -18.04 -26.10
N GLY A 347 -1.21 -19.07 -25.42
CA GLY A 347 0.00 -18.96 -24.59
C GLY A 347 -0.23 -18.30 -23.22
N ARG A 348 -1.48 -18.06 -22.84
CA ARG A 348 -1.84 -17.47 -21.54
C ARG A 348 -1.87 -18.57 -20.48
N VAL A 349 -1.45 -18.20 -19.28
CA VAL A 349 -1.57 -19.10 -18.13
C VAL A 349 -3.05 -19.34 -17.84
N MET A 350 -3.42 -20.61 -17.70
CA MET A 350 -4.77 -21.01 -17.34
C MET A 350 -4.78 -21.89 -16.09
N THR A 351 -5.89 -21.87 -15.36
CA THR A 351 -6.11 -22.79 -14.25
C THR A 351 -6.52 -24.14 -14.78
N ALA A 352 -5.72 -25.16 -14.50
CA ALA A 352 -6.03 -26.53 -14.81
C ALA A 352 -5.44 -27.44 -13.74
N THR A 353 -6.11 -28.56 -13.45
CA THR A 353 -5.55 -29.59 -12.57
C THR A 353 -4.51 -30.40 -13.31
N VAL A 354 -3.43 -30.74 -12.59
CA VAL A 354 -2.30 -31.48 -13.14
C VAL A 354 -2.11 -32.73 -12.32
N ASP A 355 -2.07 -33.85 -13.01
CA ASP A 355 -1.70 -35.16 -12.47
C ASP A 355 -0.18 -35.31 -12.52
N TRP A 356 0.39 -35.66 -11.39
CA TRP A 356 1.83 -35.80 -11.22
C TRP A 356 2.23 -37.26 -11.12
N ALA A 357 3.33 -37.63 -11.74
CA ALA A 357 3.96 -38.94 -11.61
C ALA A 357 5.49 -38.80 -11.58
N VAL A 358 6.16 -39.74 -10.90
CA VAL A 358 7.59 -39.96 -11.11
C VAL A 358 7.74 -41.23 -11.92
N VAL A 359 8.51 -41.15 -12.98
CA VAL A 359 8.70 -42.24 -13.93
C VAL A 359 10.19 -42.47 -14.20
N ASP A 360 10.51 -43.69 -14.60
CA ASP A 360 11.84 -44.03 -15.09
C ASP A 360 12.05 -43.66 -16.57
N GLY A 361 13.13 -44.13 -17.17
CA GLY A 361 13.45 -43.89 -18.58
C GLY A 361 12.49 -44.53 -19.59
N GLU A 362 11.65 -45.44 -19.14
CA GLU A 362 10.65 -46.18 -19.95
C GLU A 362 9.20 -45.71 -19.66
N ASP A 363 9.04 -44.60 -18.95
CA ASP A 363 7.74 -44.03 -18.53
C ASP A 363 6.94 -44.91 -17.56
N ALA A 364 7.64 -45.84 -16.85
CA ALA A 364 7.03 -46.68 -15.82
C ALA A 364 7.10 -45.99 -14.45
N THR A 365 6.07 -46.24 -13.61
CA THR A 365 6.04 -45.73 -12.23
C THR A 365 7.13 -46.40 -11.38
N VAL A 366 7.73 -45.65 -10.47
CA VAL A 366 8.83 -46.11 -9.62
C VAL A 366 8.38 -46.27 -8.17
N GLU A 367 9.01 -47.20 -7.46
CA GLU A 367 8.77 -47.44 -6.04
C GLU A 367 9.65 -46.51 -5.18
N ASN A 368 9.17 -46.19 -3.98
CA ASN A 368 9.90 -45.40 -2.98
C ASN A 368 10.24 -43.95 -3.39
N ILE A 369 9.66 -43.48 -4.50
CA ILE A 369 9.66 -42.06 -4.88
C ILE A 369 8.23 -41.69 -5.17
N THR A 370 7.68 -40.81 -4.38
CA THR A 370 6.29 -40.36 -4.53
C THR A 370 6.21 -38.89 -4.94
N VAL A 371 5.12 -38.53 -5.60
CA VAL A 371 4.83 -37.12 -5.91
C VAL A 371 3.38 -36.79 -5.59
N ALA A 372 3.17 -35.71 -4.89
CA ALA A 372 1.85 -35.19 -4.59
C ALA A 372 1.85 -33.65 -4.76
N ASN A 373 0.97 -33.13 -5.62
CA ASN A 373 0.91 -31.70 -5.93
C ASN A 373 2.28 -31.09 -6.29
N GLY A 374 3.09 -31.82 -7.02
CA GLY A 374 4.43 -31.40 -7.42
C GLY A 374 5.52 -31.62 -6.36
N LYS A 375 5.17 -31.94 -5.12
CA LYS A 375 6.16 -32.27 -4.10
C LYS A 375 6.60 -33.70 -4.27
N VAL A 376 7.83 -33.88 -4.74
CA VAL A 376 8.53 -35.18 -4.83
C VAL A 376 9.12 -35.48 -3.47
N THR A 377 8.92 -36.71 -2.99
CA THR A 377 9.53 -37.24 -1.77
C THR A 377 10.30 -38.53 -2.12
N VAL A 378 11.58 -38.53 -1.85
CA VAL A 378 12.48 -39.66 -2.06
C VAL A 378 12.61 -40.37 -0.73
N ALA A 379 12.15 -41.62 -0.63
CA ALA A 379 12.34 -42.43 0.57
C ALA A 379 13.82 -42.74 0.82
N GLU A 380 14.19 -43.09 2.04
CA GLU A 380 15.60 -43.44 2.39
C GLU A 380 16.09 -44.68 1.68
N GLU A 381 15.17 -45.59 1.27
CA GLU A 381 15.43 -46.83 0.54
C GLU A 381 15.23 -46.71 -0.98
N ALA A 382 14.93 -45.52 -1.49
CA ALA A 382 14.73 -45.31 -2.93
C ALA A 382 15.98 -45.71 -3.72
N THR A 383 15.77 -46.28 -4.88
CA THR A 383 16.89 -46.65 -5.77
C THR A 383 17.56 -45.41 -6.32
N VAL A 384 18.90 -45.36 -6.24
CA VAL A 384 19.72 -44.29 -6.82
C VAL A 384 19.68 -44.41 -8.34
N GLY A 385 19.43 -43.27 -9.01
CA GLY A 385 19.31 -43.28 -10.47
C GLY A 385 18.77 -41.96 -11.03
N ASP A 386 18.57 -41.95 -12.33
CA ASP A 386 17.99 -40.83 -13.07
C ASP A 386 16.51 -41.13 -13.37
N TYR A 387 15.64 -40.20 -13.04
CA TYR A 387 14.19 -40.26 -13.16
C TYR A 387 13.63 -39.02 -13.84
N LYS A 388 12.34 -39.05 -14.13
CA LYS A 388 11.60 -37.87 -14.63
C LYS A 388 10.40 -37.58 -13.73
N VAL A 389 10.20 -36.35 -13.41
CA VAL A 389 8.94 -35.84 -12.84
C VAL A 389 8.04 -35.46 -13.99
N LYS A 390 6.91 -36.14 -14.14
CA LYS A 390 5.94 -35.92 -15.23
C LYS A 390 4.72 -35.20 -14.70
N ALA A 391 4.33 -34.15 -15.40
CA ALA A 391 3.09 -33.43 -15.18
C ALA A 391 2.19 -33.63 -16.39
N THR A 392 0.95 -34.09 -16.19
CA THR A 392 -0.05 -34.27 -17.24
C THR A 392 -1.28 -33.45 -16.89
N VAL A 393 -1.78 -32.63 -17.82
CA VAL A 393 -3.02 -31.87 -17.61
C VAL A 393 -4.19 -32.86 -17.60
N ASN A 394 -4.94 -32.85 -16.49
CA ASN A 394 -6.01 -33.83 -16.25
C ASN A 394 -7.03 -33.87 -17.41
N GLY A 395 -7.40 -35.08 -17.82
CA GLY A 395 -8.34 -35.30 -18.92
C GLY A 395 -7.80 -35.00 -20.32
N THR A 396 -6.50 -34.77 -20.48
CA THR A 396 -5.85 -34.51 -21.76
C THR A 396 -4.60 -35.35 -21.98
N THR A 397 -3.97 -35.23 -23.15
CA THR A 397 -2.66 -35.78 -23.43
C THR A 397 -1.52 -34.77 -23.28
N VAL A 398 -1.82 -33.56 -22.86
CA VAL A 398 -0.82 -32.48 -22.69
C VAL A 398 0.03 -32.79 -21.47
N SER A 399 1.29 -33.09 -21.68
CA SER A 399 2.21 -33.44 -20.62
C SER A 399 3.61 -32.88 -20.86
N SER A 400 4.38 -32.77 -19.79
CA SER A 400 5.80 -32.42 -19.82
C SER A 400 6.56 -33.20 -18.76
N THR A 401 7.87 -33.28 -18.90
CA THR A 401 8.74 -33.92 -17.92
C THR A 401 9.89 -32.99 -17.52
N ALA A 402 10.33 -33.13 -16.28
CA ALA A 402 11.55 -32.51 -15.77
C ALA A 402 12.48 -33.59 -15.19
N ASP A 403 13.77 -33.30 -15.16
CA ASP A 403 14.76 -34.24 -14.65
C ASP A 403 14.68 -34.37 -13.11
N LEU A 404 14.91 -35.54 -12.61
CA LEU A 404 15.12 -35.86 -11.21
C LEU A 404 16.28 -36.84 -11.10
N LYS A 405 17.32 -36.47 -10.41
CA LYS A 405 18.43 -37.37 -10.09
C LYS A 405 18.39 -37.73 -8.62
N VAL A 406 18.29 -38.99 -8.33
CA VAL A 406 18.38 -39.51 -6.95
C VAL A 406 19.79 -40.00 -6.69
N ILE A 407 20.40 -39.51 -5.63
CA ILE A 407 21.75 -39.93 -5.18
C ILE A 407 21.67 -40.52 -3.76
N ALA A 408 22.69 -41.29 -3.40
CA ALA A 408 22.83 -41.79 -2.04
C ALA A 408 22.97 -40.60 -1.04
N ALA A 409 22.30 -40.71 0.09
CA ALA A 409 22.41 -39.71 1.14
C ALA A 409 23.81 -39.73 1.79
N GLU A 410 24.50 -38.62 1.77
CA GLU A 410 25.71 -38.44 2.59
C GLU A 410 25.28 -38.09 4.02
N LYS A 411 25.61 -38.98 4.96
CA LYS A 411 25.27 -38.74 6.39
C LYS A 411 26.43 -38.09 7.11
N LEU A 412 26.09 -37.05 7.84
CA LEU A 412 27.01 -36.26 8.65
C LEU A 412 26.62 -36.35 10.14
N ASN A 413 27.61 -36.29 11.01
CA ASN A 413 27.40 -36.29 12.46
C ASN A 413 27.09 -34.89 12.94
N LEU A 414 26.05 -34.75 13.76
CA LEU A 414 25.67 -33.55 14.44
C LEU A 414 25.70 -33.77 15.96
N SER A 415 26.40 -32.93 16.67
CA SER A 415 26.44 -32.89 18.15
C SER A 415 26.16 -31.48 18.62
N ILE A 416 25.04 -31.29 19.30
CA ILE A 416 24.67 -30.00 19.91
C ILE A 416 24.47 -30.24 21.38
N THR A 417 25.32 -29.61 22.23
CA THR A 417 25.37 -29.84 23.67
C THR A 417 25.42 -28.54 24.43
N SER A 418 24.97 -28.53 25.66
CA SER A 418 25.25 -27.47 26.61
C SER A 418 26.68 -27.64 27.18
N GLN A 419 27.31 -26.54 27.57
CA GLN A 419 28.55 -26.57 28.36
C GLN A 419 28.31 -27.24 29.70
N ASP A 420 27.20 -26.96 30.35
CA ASP A 420 26.71 -27.53 31.59
C ASP A 420 25.18 -27.45 31.59
N ASP A 421 24.51 -28.60 31.73
CA ASP A 421 23.02 -28.67 31.66
C ASP A 421 22.35 -27.92 32.83
N LYS A 422 23.09 -27.58 33.90
CA LYS A 422 22.60 -26.73 34.99
C LYS A 422 22.58 -25.24 34.62
N GLN A 423 23.36 -24.85 33.61
CA GLN A 423 23.47 -23.45 33.19
C GLN A 423 22.50 -23.12 32.07
N GLY A 424 22.04 -24.11 31.36
CA GLY A 424 21.05 -23.94 30.28
C GLY A 424 20.89 -25.22 29.44
N THR A 425 19.82 -25.29 28.72
CA THR A 425 19.47 -26.42 27.84
C THR A 425 19.61 -26.08 26.38
N VAL A 426 19.76 -27.11 25.56
CA VAL A 426 19.78 -26.98 24.09
C VAL A 426 18.73 -27.86 23.47
N ALA A 427 18.17 -27.39 22.40
CA ALA A 427 17.30 -28.16 21.49
C ALA A 427 17.63 -27.77 20.04
N TYR A 428 17.23 -28.62 19.11
CA TYR A 428 17.35 -28.24 17.70
C TYR A 428 16.22 -28.81 16.85
N THR A 429 16.02 -28.19 15.72
CA THR A 429 15.10 -28.65 14.69
C THR A 429 15.88 -29.00 13.42
N VAL A 430 15.37 -29.97 12.67
CA VAL A 430 15.83 -30.34 11.34
C VAL A 430 14.73 -30.01 10.36
N ASN A 431 14.99 -29.11 9.42
CA ASN A 431 13.98 -28.58 8.49
C ASN A 431 12.69 -28.12 9.19
N GLY A 432 12.83 -27.49 10.36
CA GLY A 432 11.72 -26.96 11.16
C GLY A 432 11.00 -27.96 12.07
N VAL A 433 11.40 -29.25 12.07
CA VAL A 433 10.84 -30.29 12.94
C VAL A 433 11.82 -30.60 14.07
N ALA A 434 11.33 -30.65 15.32
CA ALA A 434 12.17 -31.01 16.47
C ALA A 434 12.81 -32.40 16.28
N SER A 435 14.10 -32.51 16.54
CA SER A 435 14.87 -33.74 16.35
C SER A 435 15.91 -33.92 17.48
N THR A 436 16.28 -35.19 17.68
CA THR A 436 17.40 -35.62 18.53
C THR A 436 18.42 -36.46 17.75
N ASP A 437 18.28 -36.53 16.43
CA ASP A 437 19.10 -37.40 15.56
C ASP A 437 20.53 -36.83 15.46
N THR A 438 21.50 -37.66 15.74
CA THR A 438 22.91 -37.30 15.70
C THR A 438 23.61 -37.63 14.36
N GLN A 439 22.90 -38.32 13.45
CA GLN A 439 23.34 -38.60 12.10
C GLN A 439 22.26 -38.16 11.11
N LEU A 440 22.55 -37.18 10.33
CA LEU A 440 21.61 -36.53 9.42
C LEU A 440 22.18 -36.45 8.01
N ASN A 441 21.31 -36.43 7.03
CA ASN A 441 21.73 -36.23 5.65
C ASN A 441 22.35 -34.81 5.50
N LYS A 442 23.41 -34.73 4.70
CA LYS A 442 24.02 -33.46 4.31
C LYS A 442 23.00 -32.53 3.67
N GLY A 443 23.12 -31.25 3.93
CA GLY A 443 22.22 -30.21 3.39
C GLY A 443 20.98 -29.96 4.23
N LYS A 444 20.75 -30.71 5.31
CA LYS A 444 19.64 -30.44 6.24
C LYS A 444 19.83 -29.10 6.92
N LYS A 445 18.76 -28.30 6.97
CA LYS A 445 18.75 -27.04 7.70
C LYS A 445 18.55 -27.32 9.19
N ILE A 446 19.53 -26.92 9.98
CA ILE A 446 19.53 -27.05 11.45
C ILE A 446 19.23 -25.69 12.06
N VAL A 447 18.35 -25.66 13.05
CA VAL A 447 18.16 -24.50 13.91
C VAL A 447 18.41 -24.96 15.35
N ALA A 448 19.57 -24.62 15.87
CA ALA A 448 19.94 -24.86 17.26
C ALA A 448 19.38 -23.73 18.14
N THR A 449 18.80 -24.10 19.27
CA THR A 449 18.24 -23.14 20.23
C THR A 449 18.84 -23.41 21.60
N ALA A 450 19.44 -22.39 22.20
CA ALA A 450 19.95 -22.39 23.58
C ALA A 450 18.94 -21.67 24.48
N THR A 451 18.63 -22.28 25.61
CA THR A 451 17.74 -21.70 26.61
C THR A 451 18.50 -21.61 27.95
N PRO A 452 18.88 -20.41 28.37
CA PRO A 452 19.57 -20.20 29.66
C PRO A 452 18.72 -20.68 30.84
N ALA A 453 19.35 -21.26 31.84
CA ALA A 453 18.74 -21.47 33.16
C ALA A 453 18.61 -20.13 33.90
N ALA A 454 17.82 -20.10 34.97
CA ALA A 454 17.69 -18.91 35.80
C ALA A 454 19.06 -18.42 36.26
N LEU A 455 19.30 -17.10 36.19
CA LEU A 455 20.55 -16.41 36.52
C LEU A 455 21.71 -16.62 35.53
N TYR A 456 21.44 -17.20 34.40
CA TYR A 456 22.42 -17.34 33.33
C TYR A 456 21.97 -16.60 32.09
N GLU A 457 22.91 -16.16 31.31
CA GLU A 457 22.70 -15.63 29.94
C GLU A 457 23.41 -16.53 28.95
N PHE A 458 22.89 -16.57 27.77
CA PHE A 458 23.56 -17.23 26.63
C PHE A 458 24.68 -16.32 26.13
N VAL A 459 25.88 -16.85 25.93
CA VAL A 459 27.05 -16.11 25.46
C VAL A 459 27.30 -16.37 23.98
N GLY A 460 27.20 -17.63 23.55
CA GLY A 460 27.46 -17.98 22.17
C GLY A 460 27.58 -19.47 21.95
N TRP A 461 27.63 -19.87 20.68
CA TRP A 461 27.87 -21.20 20.20
C TRP A 461 29.33 -21.39 19.83
N ALA A 462 30.05 -22.34 20.46
CA ALA A 462 31.43 -22.71 20.15
C ALA A 462 31.49 -24.09 19.48
N THR A 463 32.53 -24.33 18.68
CA THR A 463 32.75 -25.62 18.02
C THR A 463 33.70 -26.54 18.77
N SER A 464 34.45 -26.03 19.73
CA SER A 464 35.36 -26.80 20.59
C SER A 464 35.54 -26.11 21.92
N TYR A 465 36.08 -26.83 22.91
CA TYR A 465 36.44 -26.24 24.20
C TYR A 465 37.64 -25.28 24.11
N GLU A 466 38.54 -25.45 23.13
CA GLU A 466 39.60 -24.49 22.87
C GLU A 466 39.03 -23.15 22.42
N ASN A 467 38.01 -23.18 21.57
CA ASN A 467 37.31 -21.99 21.14
C ASN A 467 36.57 -21.29 22.29
N VAL A 468 35.98 -22.06 23.23
CA VAL A 468 35.37 -21.50 24.43
C VAL A 468 36.44 -20.73 25.26
N ILE A 469 37.58 -21.31 25.48
CA ILE A 469 38.67 -20.67 26.24
C ILE A 469 39.19 -19.42 25.52
N ALA A 470 39.21 -19.44 24.19
CA ALA A 470 39.65 -18.32 23.36
C ALA A 470 38.54 -17.25 23.14
N GLY A 471 37.32 -17.49 23.58
CA GLY A 471 36.18 -16.59 23.36
C GLY A 471 35.73 -16.52 21.90
N ILE A 472 35.95 -17.59 21.14
CA ILE A 472 35.60 -17.66 19.72
C ILE A 472 34.26 -18.40 19.53
N TYR A 473 33.28 -17.69 19.04
CA TYR A 473 31.94 -18.20 18.81
C TYR A 473 31.56 -18.13 17.31
N VAL A 474 30.82 -19.15 16.82
CA VAL A 474 30.26 -19.17 15.45
C VAL A 474 28.97 -18.37 15.37
N SER A 475 28.28 -18.16 16.48
CA SER A 475 27.14 -17.27 16.61
C SER A 475 26.99 -16.86 18.09
N THR A 476 26.52 -15.64 18.30
CA THR A 476 26.09 -15.10 19.62
C THR A 476 24.56 -15.06 19.74
N ASP A 477 23.84 -15.45 18.70
CA ASP A 477 22.38 -15.55 18.74
C ASP A 477 21.98 -16.85 19.44
N ALA A 478 21.08 -16.78 20.41
CA ALA A 478 20.59 -17.95 21.13
C ALA A 478 19.91 -18.97 20.21
N GLN A 479 19.36 -18.49 19.09
CA GLN A 479 18.85 -19.30 18.00
C GLN A 479 19.79 -19.20 16.78
N TYR A 480 20.54 -20.28 16.49
CA TYR A 480 21.51 -20.34 15.40
C TYR A 480 21.06 -21.27 14.29
N SER A 481 20.94 -20.75 13.08
CA SER A 481 20.52 -21.50 11.89
C SER A 481 21.69 -21.71 10.93
N PHE A 482 21.89 -22.98 10.48
CA PHE A 482 22.91 -23.32 9.49
C PHE A 482 22.51 -24.56 8.70
N ASP A 483 23.13 -24.75 7.53
CA ASP A 483 23.00 -25.97 6.75
C ASP A 483 24.09 -26.95 7.14
N LEU A 484 23.74 -28.22 7.41
CA LEU A 484 24.67 -29.26 7.80
C LEU A 484 25.48 -29.73 6.57
N THR A 485 26.65 -29.13 6.37
CA THR A 485 27.54 -29.42 5.21
C THR A 485 28.76 -30.24 5.56
N VAL A 486 29.10 -30.35 6.82
CA VAL A 486 30.21 -31.11 7.41
C VAL A 486 29.80 -31.67 8.77
N ASN A 487 30.56 -32.66 9.28
CA ASN A 487 30.37 -33.07 10.67
C ASN A 487 30.47 -31.88 11.59
N THR A 488 29.43 -31.59 12.36
CA THR A 488 29.30 -30.38 13.12
C THR A 488 29.15 -30.68 14.62
N LYS A 489 29.93 -30.00 15.44
CA LYS A 489 29.78 -29.96 16.88
C LYS A 489 29.53 -28.52 17.34
N LEU A 490 28.48 -28.31 18.13
CA LEU A 490 28.16 -27.02 18.75
C LEU A 490 28.06 -27.23 20.28
N ILE A 491 28.60 -26.28 21.01
CA ILE A 491 28.54 -26.21 22.47
C ILE A 491 27.92 -24.85 22.82
N ALA A 492 26.75 -24.87 23.45
CA ALA A 492 26.14 -23.67 24.00
C ALA A 492 26.87 -23.23 25.25
N ILE A 493 27.30 -21.98 25.30
CA ILE A 493 28.03 -21.39 26.39
C ILE A 493 27.10 -20.45 27.12
N PHE A 494 27.09 -20.60 28.46
CA PHE A 494 26.28 -19.76 29.33
C PHE A 494 27.22 -19.13 30.39
N ASN A 495 26.89 -17.88 30.72
CA ASN A 495 27.60 -17.11 31.74
C ASN A 495 26.65 -16.80 32.92
N TYR A 496 27.14 -16.85 34.11
CA TYR A 496 26.35 -16.48 35.27
C TYR A 496 26.24 -14.97 35.38
N THR A 497 25.03 -14.45 35.26
CA THR A 497 24.73 -13.00 35.32
C THR A 497 24.16 -12.58 36.66
N GLY A 498 23.56 -13.52 37.38
CA GLY A 498 22.78 -13.23 38.57
C GLY A 498 21.46 -12.49 38.31
N ILE A 499 21.04 -12.33 37.06
CA ILE A 499 19.83 -11.58 36.72
C ILE A 499 18.60 -12.52 36.71
N TYR A 500 17.61 -12.22 37.54
CA TYR A 500 16.32 -12.91 37.59
C TYR A 500 15.33 -12.32 36.59
N TYR A 501 15.38 -11.01 36.37
CA TYR A 501 14.51 -10.30 35.45
C TYR A 501 15.12 -8.95 35.05
N GLN A 502 14.99 -8.57 33.80
CA GLN A 502 15.37 -7.25 33.28
C GLN A 502 14.44 -6.83 32.14
N ASN A 503 13.97 -5.59 32.19
CA ASN A 503 13.22 -4.97 31.09
C ASN A 503 13.36 -3.44 31.14
N ASP A 504 13.83 -2.85 30.06
CA ASP A 504 13.92 -1.40 29.84
C ASP A 504 12.74 -0.85 28.99
N TYR A 505 11.85 -1.73 28.58
CA TYR A 505 10.65 -1.47 27.76
C TYR A 505 10.90 -0.84 26.39
N ASN A 506 12.10 -0.40 26.02
CA ASN A 506 12.38 0.32 24.78
C ASN A 506 11.97 -0.45 23.51
N ASN A 507 12.04 -1.77 23.54
CA ASN A 507 11.59 -2.64 22.44
C ASN A 507 10.21 -3.27 22.69
N ALA A 508 9.53 -2.93 23.78
CA ALA A 508 8.25 -3.53 24.12
C ALA A 508 7.09 -2.93 23.31
N THR A 509 6.17 -3.78 22.88
CA THR A 509 4.89 -3.39 22.29
C THR A 509 3.74 -3.53 23.26
N GLU A 510 3.89 -4.38 24.27
CA GLU A 510 2.95 -4.60 25.37
C GLU A 510 3.71 -4.65 26.70
N SER A 511 3.07 -4.21 27.78
CA SER A 511 3.65 -4.29 29.12
C SER A 511 3.55 -5.71 29.69
N ASP A 512 4.63 -6.17 30.33
CA ASP A 512 4.65 -7.41 31.14
C ASP A 512 3.75 -7.32 32.38
N TRP A 513 3.37 -6.11 32.75
CA TRP A 513 2.55 -5.82 33.94
C TRP A 513 1.08 -5.75 33.56
N LYS A 514 0.24 -6.31 34.41
CA LYS A 514 -1.22 -6.34 34.21
C LYS A 514 -1.96 -5.88 35.44
N SER A 515 -3.04 -5.13 35.26
CA SER A 515 -3.90 -4.69 36.35
C SER A 515 -4.82 -5.82 36.80
N GLY A 516 -4.86 -6.06 38.11
CA GLY A 516 -5.83 -6.98 38.74
C GLY A 516 -7.26 -6.46 38.77
N SER A 517 -7.50 -5.19 38.41
CA SER A 517 -8.83 -4.55 38.37
C SER A 517 -9.12 -4.02 36.97
N THR A 518 -9.61 -4.87 36.10
CA THR A 518 -10.07 -4.48 34.75
C THR A 518 -11.19 -3.44 34.84
N GLY A 519 -11.05 -2.35 34.09
CA GLY A 519 -12.04 -1.27 34.03
C GLY A 519 -11.81 -0.11 35.00
N ARG A 520 -10.77 -0.14 35.84
CA ARG A 520 -10.38 0.98 36.71
C ARG A 520 -9.03 1.57 36.39
N TYR A 521 -8.13 0.76 35.86
CA TYR A 521 -6.79 1.16 35.46
C TYR A 521 -6.43 0.53 34.12
N THR A 522 -5.78 1.31 33.28
CA THR A 522 -5.07 0.82 32.09
C THR A 522 -3.60 0.61 32.42
N VAL A 523 -3.00 -0.40 31.80
CA VAL A 523 -1.56 -0.64 31.80
C VAL A 523 -1.14 -0.73 30.35
N SER A 524 -0.26 0.14 29.91
CA SER A 524 0.21 0.24 28.52
C SER A 524 1.67 0.63 28.45
N ILE A 525 2.29 0.45 27.31
CA ILE A 525 3.59 1.05 27.01
C ILE A 525 3.35 2.48 26.51
N ALA A 526 4.08 3.43 27.05
CA ALA A 526 4.06 4.84 26.70
C ALA A 526 5.49 5.36 26.52
N GLY A 527 5.65 6.58 26.03
CA GLY A 527 6.94 7.18 25.66
C GLY A 527 7.25 7.00 24.17
N ASP A 528 8.03 7.90 23.60
CA ASP A 528 8.41 7.86 22.18
C ASP A 528 9.74 7.09 22.00
N ASP A 529 10.85 7.67 22.41
CA ASP A 529 12.19 7.09 22.28
C ASP A 529 12.60 6.28 23.52
N ASP A 530 12.29 6.79 24.73
CA ASP A 530 12.48 6.08 26.00
C ASP A 530 11.12 5.61 26.51
N LYS A 531 10.83 4.32 26.36
CA LYS A 531 9.52 3.74 26.67
C LYS A 531 9.47 3.22 28.11
N TYR A 532 8.29 3.34 28.69
CA TYR A 532 8.00 2.88 30.04
C TYR A 532 6.60 2.26 30.14
N THR A 533 6.36 1.51 31.20
CA THR A 533 5.00 1.05 31.52
C THR A 533 4.22 2.17 32.21
N ASP A 534 3.14 2.64 31.57
CA ASP A 534 2.22 3.62 32.15
C ASP A 534 1.01 2.93 32.77
N VAL A 535 0.71 3.29 34.00
CA VAL A 535 -0.45 2.83 34.76
C VAL A 535 -1.33 4.01 35.07
N SER A 536 -2.39 4.17 34.29
CA SER A 536 -3.34 5.31 34.42
C SER A 536 -4.69 4.88 34.95
N ALA A 537 -5.27 5.70 35.81
CA ALA A 537 -6.63 5.50 36.30
C ALA A 537 -7.67 5.88 35.25
N ILE A 538 -8.61 4.98 34.95
CA ILE A 538 -9.72 5.23 34.00
C ILE A 538 -10.83 6.05 34.67
N SER A 539 -11.06 5.87 35.97
CA SER A 539 -12.07 6.59 36.74
C SER A 539 -11.65 6.78 38.18
N GLY A 540 -12.07 7.85 38.82
CA GLY A 540 -11.76 8.22 40.21
C GLY A 540 -12.24 7.22 41.25
N GLY A 541 -11.76 5.99 41.19
CA GLY A 541 -12.08 4.95 42.14
C GLY A 541 -11.40 5.14 43.47
N SER A 542 -12.10 4.91 44.57
CA SER A 542 -11.58 4.99 45.92
C SER A 542 -10.70 3.80 46.34
N ASN A 543 -10.64 2.74 45.55
CA ASN A 543 -9.90 1.52 45.85
C ASN A 543 -8.68 1.39 44.90
N GLY A 544 -7.53 1.04 45.48
CA GLY A 544 -6.33 0.72 44.72
C GLY A 544 -6.46 -0.59 43.92
N THR A 545 -5.48 -0.85 43.06
CA THR A 545 -5.36 -2.09 42.30
C THR A 545 -3.97 -2.69 42.49
N THR A 546 -3.83 -3.95 42.18
CA THR A 546 -2.55 -4.65 42.10
C THR A 546 -2.13 -4.69 40.63
N ILE A 547 -0.90 -4.29 40.37
CA ILE A 547 -0.22 -4.43 39.11
C ILE A 547 0.83 -5.52 39.30
N SER A 548 0.75 -6.59 38.51
CA SER A 548 1.65 -7.74 38.67
C SER A 548 2.20 -8.20 37.34
N SER A 549 3.41 -8.71 37.35
CA SER A 549 4.03 -9.47 36.28
C SER A 549 4.33 -10.89 36.75
N ASN A 550 4.05 -11.86 35.91
CA ASN A 550 4.47 -13.24 36.15
C ASN A 550 5.91 -13.50 35.67
N ALA A 551 6.52 -12.56 34.95
CA ALA A 551 7.91 -12.67 34.49
C ALA A 551 8.92 -12.50 35.64
N VAL A 552 8.57 -11.73 36.68
CA VAL A 552 9.47 -11.50 37.83
C VAL A 552 9.25 -12.60 38.87
N GLN A 553 10.16 -13.56 38.92
CA GLN A 553 10.09 -14.67 39.88
C GLN A 553 11.44 -14.86 40.56
N VAL A 554 11.43 -14.84 41.88
CA VAL A 554 12.58 -15.17 42.72
C VAL A 554 12.10 -16.12 43.82
N ASP A 555 12.80 -17.22 44.04
CA ASP A 555 12.48 -18.18 45.08
C ASP A 555 12.54 -17.53 46.46
N ALA A 556 11.68 -17.98 47.37
CA ALA A 556 11.51 -17.38 48.69
C ALA A 556 12.81 -17.44 49.56
N ASP A 557 13.67 -18.42 49.32
CA ASP A 557 14.93 -18.64 50.02
C ASP A 557 16.12 -17.86 49.43
N LYS A 558 15.94 -17.23 48.24
CA LYS A 558 17.00 -16.49 47.57
C LYS A 558 17.05 -15.03 48.00
N ASP A 559 18.27 -14.52 48.12
CA ASP A 559 18.51 -13.09 48.24
C ASP A 559 18.41 -12.43 46.87
N TYR A 560 17.94 -11.18 46.86
CA TYR A 560 17.79 -10.42 45.63
C TYR A 560 18.00 -8.92 45.85
N ILE A 561 18.30 -8.23 44.77
CA ILE A 561 18.23 -6.78 44.63
C ILE A 561 17.23 -6.51 43.52
N ALA A 562 16.20 -5.71 43.80
CA ALA A 562 15.27 -5.21 42.77
C ALA A 562 15.53 -3.71 42.57
N GLU A 563 15.85 -3.35 41.38
CA GLU A 563 16.06 -1.98 40.94
C GLU A 563 14.98 -1.62 39.88
N PHE A 564 14.43 -0.42 39.97
CA PHE A 564 13.49 0.10 39.00
C PHE A 564 13.40 1.62 39.09
N ASP A 565 13.07 2.23 37.97
CA ASP A 565 12.75 3.64 37.93
C ASP A 565 11.25 3.81 38.04
N LEU A 566 10.78 4.73 38.87
CA LEU A 566 9.37 4.98 39.11
C LEU A 566 9.09 6.46 39.21
N ALA A 567 8.10 6.92 38.47
CA ALA A 567 7.48 8.22 38.61
C ALA A 567 6.03 8.07 39.11
N LEU A 568 5.65 8.90 40.08
CA LEU A 568 4.31 8.98 40.62
C LEU A 568 3.54 10.11 39.89
N THR A 569 2.54 9.79 39.05
CA THR A 569 1.85 10.77 38.23
C THR A 569 0.57 11.32 38.86
N GLY A 570 0.12 10.73 39.97
CA GLY A 570 -1.12 11.14 40.66
C GLY A 570 -0.95 11.22 42.18
N GLY A 571 -2.06 11.29 42.89
CA GLY A 571 -2.11 11.40 44.31
C GLY A 571 -2.43 12.83 44.81
N THR A 572 -3.67 13.07 45.16
CA THR A 572 -4.15 14.36 45.70
C THR A 572 -4.65 14.25 47.16
N ASN A 573 -4.82 13.03 47.62
CA ASN A 573 -5.40 12.74 48.94
C ASN A 573 -4.35 12.06 49.83
N GLN A 574 -4.33 12.38 51.13
CA GLN A 574 -3.43 11.74 52.12
C GLN A 574 -3.55 10.22 52.20
N LEU A 575 -4.59 9.61 51.60
CA LEU A 575 -4.74 8.18 51.45
C LEU A 575 -4.13 7.63 50.15
N SER A 576 -3.64 8.53 49.28
CA SER A 576 -2.93 8.11 48.08
C SER A 576 -1.65 7.39 48.46
N GLY A 577 -1.36 6.29 47.84
CA GLY A 577 -0.16 5.53 48.15
C GLY A 577 0.21 4.52 47.08
N PHE A 578 1.41 4.09 47.17
CA PHE A 578 2.05 3.08 46.34
C PHE A 578 2.77 2.06 47.24
N ALA A 579 2.81 0.82 46.81
CA ALA A 579 3.55 -0.18 47.56
C ALA A 579 4.11 -1.27 46.65
N VAL A 580 5.28 -1.78 46.97
CA VAL A 580 5.86 -3.00 46.40
C VAL A 580 5.73 -4.13 47.38
N LYS A 581 5.17 -5.25 46.97
CA LYS A 581 5.03 -6.45 47.77
C LYS A 581 5.38 -7.71 46.99
N ALA A 582 5.73 -8.76 47.70
CA ALA A 582 5.75 -10.09 47.12
C ALA A 582 4.34 -10.62 46.90
N LYS A 583 4.14 -11.36 45.79
CA LYS A 583 2.89 -12.03 45.50
C LYS A 583 2.49 -12.95 46.64
N ASP A 584 1.25 -12.89 47.07
CA ASP A 584 0.63 -13.77 48.09
C ASP A 584 1.18 -13.66 49.51
N SER A 585 2.16 -12.78 49.80
CA SER A 585 2.73 -12.68 51.14
C SER A 585 1.96 -11.77 52.10
N GLY A 586 1.15 -10.88 51.59
CA GLY A 586 0.48 -9.85 52.41
C GLY A 586 1.44 -8.81 53.04
N LYS A 587 2.74 -8.93 52.82
CA LYS A 587 3.78 -8.06 53.36
C LYS A 587 4.40 -7.20 52.26
N TYR A 588 4.80 -5.99 52.62
CA TYR A 588 5.31 -4.98 51.72
C TYR A 588 6.80 -4.75 51.90
N ALA A 589 7.55 -4.69 50.81
CA ALA A 589 8.96 -4.28 50.80
C ALA A 589 9.09 -2.76 50.89
N LEU A 590 8.20 -2.06 50.19
CA LEU A 590 8.14 -0.61 50.15
C LEU A 590 6.67 -0.17 50.26
N VAL A 591 6.41 0.82 51.07
CA VAL A 591 5.12 1.52 51.16
C VAL A 591 5.41 3.01 51.12
N LEU A 592 4.94 3.68 50.09
CA LEU A 592 4.89 5.14 50.01
C LEU A 592 3.45 5.59 50.25
N GLN A 593 3.25 6.54 51.14
CA GLN A 593 1.95 7.14 51.42
C GLN A 593 2.08 8.66 51.47
N LEU A 594 1.25 9.36 50.78
CA LEU A 594 1.24 10.82 50.78
C LEU A 594 0.94 11.31 52.20
N LYS A 595 1.84 12.09 52.77
CA LYS A 595 1.75 12.54 54.17
C LYS A 595 0.61 13.54 54.39
N THR A 596 0.46 14.44 53.45
CA THR A 596 -0.57 15.49 53.47
C THR A 596 -1.17 15.66 52.05
N ALA A 597 -2.45 15.91 51.99
CA ALA A 597 -3.12 16.11 50.69
C ALA A 597 -2.48 17.25 49.90
N ASN A 598 -2.28 17.02 48.60
CA ASN A 598 -1.76 18.00 47.63
C ASN A 598 -0.31 18.47 47.90
N THR A 599 0.51 17.66 48.57
CA THR A 599 1.95 17.91 48.78
C THR A 599 2.82 16.95 47.94
N THR A 600 4.12 17.14 48.02
CA THR A 600 5.13 16.24 47.42
C THR A 600 5.82 15.39 48.49
N THR A 601 5.42 15.51 49.75
CA THR A 601 6.03 14.76 50.88
C THR A 601 5.31 13.43 51.06
N TRP A 602 6.06 12.36 51.02
CA TRP A 602 5.61 10.98 51.18
C TRP A 602 6.22 10.37 52.43
N THR A 603 5.47 9.57 53.14
CA THR A 603 5.97 8.76 54.21
C THR A 603 6.41 7.42 53.66
N VAL A 604 7.66 7.02 53.96
CA VAL A 604 8.23 5.74 53.52
C VAL A 604 8.08 4.76 54.67
N ASN A 605 7.48 3.61 54.41
CA ASN A 605 7.25 2.52 55.39
C ASN A 605 6.63 2.96 56.72
N GLY A 606 5.98 4.13 56.72
CA GLY A 606 5.25 4.65 57.88
C GLY A 606 6.08 5.44 58.90
N THR A 607 7.38 5.59 58.68
CA THR A 607 8.30 6.23 59.64
C THR A 607 9.05 7.43 59.11
N ASP A 608 9.50 7.38 57.88
CA ASP A 608 10.42 8.37 57.31
C ASP A 608 9.74 9.19 56.23
N ASP A 609 10.14 10.44 56.08
CA ASP A 609 9.62 11.34 55.06
C ASP A 609 10.60 11.47 53.90
N VAL A 610 10.05 11.50 52.67
CA VAL A 610 10.80 11.79 51.45
C VAL A 610 10.00 12.76 50.59
N THR A 611 10.70 13.63 49.88
CA THR A 611 10.06 14.55 48.89
C THR A 611 10.27 13.99 47.51
N LEU A 612 9.17 13.64 46.82
CA LEU A 612 9.18 13.13 45.45
C LEU A 612 8.29 14.00 44.58
N GLU A 613 8.86 14.53 43.52
CA GLU A 613 8.11 15.34 42.54
C GLU A 613 7.24 14.46 41.64
N LYS A 614 6.02 14.92 41.33
CA LYS A 614 5.11 14.18 40.47
C LYS A 614 5.57 14.21 39.02
N GLY A 615 5.52 13.06 38.37
CA GLY A 615 5.94 12.92 36.99
C GLY A 615 7.44 12.90 36.79
N VAL A 616 8.20 12.83 37.84
CA VAL A 616 9.66 12.72 37.84
C VAL A 616 10.05 11.31 38.26
N PHE A 617 10.90 10.66 37.47
CA PHE A 617 11.44 9.35 37.79
C PHE A 617 12.54 9.43 38.81
N TYR A 618 12.46 8.57 39.84
CA TYR A 618 13.50 8.30 40.81
C TYR A 618 13.90 6.85 40.67
N HIS A 619 15.18 6.57 40.95
CA HIS A 619 15.71 5.22 41.00
C HIS A 619 15.45 4.59 42.35
N TYR A 620 14.81 3.42 42.37
CA TYR A 620 14.50 2.65 43.59
C TYR A 620 15.33 1.38 43.59
N THR A 621 15.99 1.11 44.73
CA THR A 621 16.64 -0.15 44.96
C THR A 621 16.02 -0.80 46.20
N ILE A 622 15.58 -2.04 46.08
CA ILE A 622 15.09 -2.88 47.18
C ILE A 622 16.04 -4.07 47.31
N GLU A 623 16.77 -4.10 48.41
CA GLU A 623 17.73 -5.16 48.72
C GLU A 623 17.18 -6.03 49.85
N LYS A 624 17.03 -7.33 49.61
CA LYS A 624 16.67 -8.29 50.67
C LYS A 624 17.86 -8.51 51.58
N VAL A 625 17.65 -8.35 52.88
CA VAL A 625 18.64 -8.57 53.93
C VAL A 625 18.09 -9.56 54.97
N GLU A 626 18.93 -10.12 55.82
CA GLU A 626 18.53 -11.17 56.79
C GLU A 626 17.27 -10.83 57.62
N THR A 627 17.07 -9.57 57.96
CA THR A 627 15.99 -9.13 58.87
C THR A 627 14.85 -8.39 58.16
N GLY A 628 14.87 -8.32 56.81
CA GLY A 628 13.86 -7.59 56.07
C GLY A 628 14.34 -7.10 54.69
N VAL A 629 14.11 -5.85 54.41
CA VAL A 629 14.62 -5.20 53.22
C VAL A 629 15.19 -3.82 53.51
N LYS A 630 16.22 -3.45 52.78
CA LYS A 630 16.73 -2.09 52.68
C LYS A 630 16.18 -1.48 51.41
N VAL A 631 15.60 -0.29 51.52
CA VAL A 631 15.09 0.47 50.36
C VAL A 631 15.93 1.71 50.19
N THR A 632 16.42 1.96 49.00
CA THR A 632 17.11 3.20 48.64
C THR A 632 16.29 3.91 47.56
N ILE A 633 16.09 5.21 47.72
CA ILE A 633 15.46 6.09 46.69
C ILE A 633 16.51 7.14 46.34
N ALA A 634 16.87 7.22 45.10
CA ALA A 634 17.97 8.05 44.60
C ALA A 634 17.61 8.71 43.25
N PRO A 635 18.30 9.78 42.81
CA PRO A 635 18.33 10.21 41.43
C PRO A 635 18.84 9.10 40.51
N LYS A 636 18.49 9.16 39.20
CA LYS A 636 19.06 8.23 38.20
C LYS A 636 20.57 8.51 38.11
N ALA A 637 21.39 7.48 38.17
CA ALA A 637 22.85 7.61 37.98
C ALA A 637 23.14 8.02 36.51
N GLY A 638 23.90 9.11 36.32
CA GLY A 638 24.30 9.60 34.99
C GLY A 638 24.01 11.08 34.72
N GLY A 639 23.28 11.77 35.58
CA GLY A 639 23.21 13.24 35.65
C GLY A 639 22.30 13.97 34.68
N ASP A 640 21.72 13.32 33.69
CA ASP A 640 20.80 13.99 32.78
C ASP A 640 19.38 13.97 33.36
N ALA A 641 18.83 15.16 33.63
CA ALA A 641 17.48 15.31 34.19
C ALA A 641 16.37 15.00 33.18
N VAL A 642 16.69 14.96 31.87
CA VAL A 642 15.77 14.59 30.80
C VAL A 642 16.50 13.71 29.78
N VAL A 643 16.02 12.49 29.56
CA VAL A 643 16.51 11.57 28.56
C VAL A 643 15.33 11.20 27.66
N ASP A 644 15.48 11.44 26.34
CA ASP A 644 14.47 11.09 25.33
C ASP A 644 13.03 11.55 25.67
N GLY A 645 12.91 12.71 26.33
CA GLY A 645 11.62 13.29 26.72
C GLY A 645 11.09 12.85 28.09
N VAL A 646 11.76 11.91 28.77
CA VAL A 646 11.40 11.44 30.11
C VAL A 646 12.16 12.25 31.16
N THR A 647 11.47 12.75 32.18
CA THR A 647 12.07 13.56 33.26
C THR A 647 12.54 12.70 34.41
N TYR A 648 13.81 12.74 34.70
CA TYR A 648 14.44 12.06 35.86
C TYR A 648 14.80 13.06 36.94
N ALA A 649 14.85 12.59 38.22
CA ALA A 649 15.40 13.38 39.28
C ALA A 649 16.90 13.64 39.01
N ASN A 650 17.34 14.88 39.19
CA ASN A 650 18.73 15.24 38.99
C ASN A 650 19.62 14.78 40.17
N ASP A 651 20.93 14.74 39.97
CA ASP A 651 21.91 14.26 40.96
C ASP A 651 21.91 15.03 42.29
N THR A 652 21.26 16.20 42.35
CA THR A 652 21.16 17.02 43.56
C THR A 652 19.89 16.76 44.38
N ALA A 653 18.96 15.92 43.84
CA ALA A 653 17.73 15.59 44.57
C ALA A 653 18.03 14.84 45.86
N THR A 654 17.49 15.33 46.98
CA THR A 654 17.68 14.73 48.27
C THR A 654 16.82 13.47 48.42
N THR A 655 17.45 12.34 48.57
CA THR A 655 16.82 11.02 48.74
C THR A 655 17.52 10.30 49.93
N GLY A 656 17.10 9.09 50.25
CA GLY A 656 17.61 8.42 51.43
C GLY A 656 17.52 6.89 51.40
N GLU A 657 18.05 6.29 52.44
CA GLU A 657 17.94 4.86 52.74
C GLU A 657 16.86 4.64 53.79
N PHE A 658 16.00 3.64 53.58
CA PHE A 658 14.88 3.34 54.46
C PHE A 658 14.82 1.85 54.78
N ALA A 659 14.34 1.49 55.95
CA ALA A 659 14.14 0.10 56.35
C ALA A 659 12.69 -0.36 56.04
N GLY A 660 12.52 -1.57 55.54
CA GLY A 660 11.23 -2.22 55.32
C GLY A 660 11.20 -3.63 55.93
N THR A 661 10.01 -4.14 56.19
CA THR A 661 9.83 -5.49 56.72
C THR A 661 9.23 -6.43 55.70
N VAL A 662 10.06 -7.26 55.07
CA VAL A 662 9.58 -8.44 54.32
C VAL A 662 10.20 -9.66 54.96
N SER A 663 9.42 -10.49 55.65
CA SER A 663 9.93 -11.76 56.18
C SER A 663 9.74 -12.86 55.14
N ASN A 664 10.78 -13.56 54.80
CA ASN A 664 10.85 -14.87 54.13
C ASN A 664 10.02 -15.13 52.87
N ALA A 665 9.50 -14.13 52.19
CA ALA A 665 8.88 -14.31 50.90
C ALA A 665 9.80 -13.72 49.87
N GLY A 666 10.27 -14.50 48.93
CA GLY A 666 10.98 -14.01 47.75
C GLY A 666 10.13 -13.02 46.99
N LEU A 667 10.69 -12.34 46.01
CA LEU A 667 9.92 -11.52 45.04
C LEU A 667 9.17 -12.40 44.05
N ALA A 668 8.79 -13.63 44.41
CA ALA A 668 7.96 -14.47 43.51
C ALA A 668 6.74 -13.69 43.07
N GLY A 669 6.73 -13.25 41.81
CA GLY A 669 5.71 -12.36 41.27
C GLY A 669 5.66 -11.00 41.96
N MET A 670 6.70 -10.19 41.84
CA MET A 670 6.73 -8.81 42.33
C MET A 670 5.45 -8.07 41.92
N GLN A 671 4.81 -7.43 42.89
CA GLN A 671 3.57 -6.69 42.66
C GLN A 671 3.72 -5.25 43.08
N PHE A 672 3.30 -4.34 42.19
CA PHE A 672 3.08 -2.96 42.56
C PHE A 672 1.61 -2.79 42.95
N ASN A 673 1.35 -2.18 44.09
CA ASN A 673 0.01 -1.88 44.54
C ASN A 673 -0.21 -0.38 44.60
N THR A 674 -1.25 0.07 43.88
CA THR A 674 -1.79 1.41 44.17
C THR A 674 -2.73 1.31 45.36
N LYS A 675 -2.52 2.17 46.34
CA LYS A 675 -3.49 2.34 47.44
C LYS A 675 -4.59 3.32 47.05
N ARG A 676 -5.61 3.49 47.90
CA ARG A 676 -6.78 4.35 47.64
C ARG A 676 -6.41 5.74 47.09
N TYR A 677 -7.27 6.26 46.22
CA TYR A 677 -7.16 7.60 45.62
C TYR A 677 -5.88 7.85 44.82
N TYR A 678 -5.27 6.81 44.32
CA TYR A 678 -4.10 6.93 43.49
C TYR A 678 -4.43 7.03 42.01
N ALA A 679 -3.89 8.01 41.32
CA ALA A 679 -4.25 8.31 39.95
C ALA A 679 -3.36 7.66 38.88
N GLY A 680 -2.10 7.37 39.17
CA GLY A 680 -1.20 6.75 38.21
C GLY A 680 0.24 6.62 38.63
N MET A 681 0.99 5.79 37.93
CA MET A 681 2.45 5.62 38.08
C MET A 681 3.02 5.20 36.73
N GLN A 682 4.31 5.48 36.57
CA GLN A 682 5.09 5.09 35.40
C GLN A 682 6.29 4.25 35.93
N ILE A 683 6.56 3.13 35.27
CA ILE A 683 7.58 2.16 35.70
C ILE A 683 8.51 1.91 34.54
N ASP A 684 9.81 1.99 34.78
CA ASP A 684 10.84 1.78 33.79
C ASP A 684 12.06 1.05 34.38
N ASN A 685 12.95 0.56 33.53
CA ASN A 685 14.26 -0.01 33.88
C ASN A 685 14.21 -1.03 35.01
N VAL A 686 13.29 -1.97 34.99
CA VAL A 686 13.15 -2.98 36.03
C VAL A 686 14.26 -4.03 35.90
N LEU A 687 15.09 -4.13 36.94
CA LEU A 687 16.14 -5.13 37.06
C LEU A 687 16.00 -5.87 38.40
N VAL A 688 15.85 -7.18 38.35
CA VAL A 688 15.89 -8.02 39.57
C VAL A 688 17.06 -8.99 39.45
N LYS A 689 18.00 -8.90 40.34
CA LYS A 689 19.26 -9.66 40.30
C LYS A 689 19.62 -10.30 41.65
N ALA A 690 20.44 -11.31 41.61
CA ALA A 690 21.07 -11.83 42.81
C ALA A 690 22.10 -10.81 43.37
N PRO A 691 22.29 -10.72 44.70
CA PRO A 691 23.40 -9.95 45.26
C PRO A 691 24.72 -10.43 44.64
N ALA A 692 25.67 -9.51 44.48
CA ALA A 692 27.01 -9.89 44.05
C ALA A 692 27.54 -10.98 44.97
N ALA A 693 27.98 -12.11 44.41
CA ALA A 693 28.61 -13.15 45.21
C ALA A 693 29.77 -12.53 45.97
N THR A 694 29.66 -12.46 47.28
CA THR A 694 30.83 -12.16 48.11
C THR A 694 31.90 -13.19 47.77
N SER A 695 32.99 -12.74 47.12
CA SER A 695 34.08 -13.61 46.73
C SER A 695 34.54 -14.38 47.98
N ALA A 696 34.08 -15.62 48.10
CA ALA A 696 34.68 -16.55 48.99
C ALA A 696 36.11 -16.76 48.50
N THR A 697 37.05 -16.08 49.10
CA THR A 697 38.48 -16.35 48.98
C THR A 697 38.67 -17.85 49.16
N LYS A 698 39.05 -18.54 48.07
CA LYS A 698 39.63 -19.89 48.16
C LYS A 698 41.01 -19.78 48.78
#